data_fece98c4fced1f7a9b2b7acafe4bacab
#
_entry.id   fece98c4fced1f7a9b2b7acafe4bacab
#
_cell.length_a   1.000
_cell.length_b   1.000
_cell.length_c   1.000
_cell.angle_alpha   90.00
_cell.angle_beta   90.00
_cell.angle_gamma   90.00
#
_symmetry.space_group_name_H-M   'P 1'
#
loop_
_entity.id
_entity.type
_entity.pdbx_description
1 polymer ?
#
loop_
_entity_poly.entity_id
_entity_poly.type
_entity_poly.pdbx_seq_one_letter_code
_entity_poly.pdbx_strand_id
1 'polypeptide(L)'
;MEGFTSFCNMILVALLIATVSSTKLNVPRLRLSYKDLLSTNRSSIFSGHHGHLSLTAVFLDEYRDRLFLGGKDILYSLMLGPASSESKEIYWPPLPGNREDCIQTGKEPQTECANFVRLLQPYNRTHLLACGTGAFQPMCAFIYVGHRGEHVFTMDPTNVENGRGKVPHDPSLPFASTFSGGELYTGLTADFLGRDSVIFRSMGGRSTMRTETDQKLLHDPKFIAAHLIPDNDDRDNDKVYFFFTEKATEAGDREGAIHTRVGRVCANDVGGQRVLVSKWSTFIKARLVCSVPGPHGIDTHFNQLEDIFLLRTKDERNPDVYAIFSTISNVFQGFAVCVYRMADIREAFNGPFAHKESPDYQWGAYEGRVPYPRPGVCPSKITNQPGREFGSTKDFPDSVLQFARSHPLMWRPVFPALRQPVLVKANIPYKLKQIVVDRVEAEDGQYDVMFIGTDVGTVLKVIALHSGNSLETEEVTLEELQVFKVPTPITSMDISVKRQALYVGSPAGVAQVKLHRCETYGKACAECCLARDPYCAWDGSLCTRYMPNSKRRYRRQDIRHANPMLQCMDQNSEDLDVTEDRVVYGTENNSTFLECVPRSPQATVTWIIQRDDRKVEVKLDERVMSAEQGLLFRRLFREDEGVYICRSLEHGYIQTLARITLEVLQGETVDELMARDAAGFSDSFKDRSTGSYRAWMPCSAYSRGGSSSQIGQSRTWFKDIMQLIGPSNLPHVEEYCERMWCNDKLRRKHKSMLEKYRQAQESARKTRSKSSGERNRTPRDLSAWEE
;
A
#
# COMPACT_ATOMS: atom_id res chain seq x y z
N MET A 1 -10.74 -22.82 50.24
CA MET A 1 -11.15 -22.79 48.84
C MET A 1 -11.25 -21.36 48.27
N GLU A 2 -11.41 -20.33 49.07
CA GLU A 2 -11.51 -18.93 48.64
C GLU A 2 -10.17 -18.29 48.16
N GLY A 3 -9.03 -18.77 48.64
CA GLY A 3 -7.72 -18.26 48.23
C GLY A 3 -7.29 -18.68 46.83
N PHE A 4 -7.78 -19.81 46.33
CA PHE A 4 -7.41 -20.33 45.00
C PHE A 4 -8.17 -19.63 43.87
N THR A 5 -9.42 -19.24 44.12
CA THR A 5 -10.25 -18.49 43.16
C THR A 5 -9.76 -17.05 42.97
N SER A 6 -9.25 -16.42 44.05
CA SER A 6 -8.68 -15.05 43.96
C SER A 6 -7.37 -15.03 43.18
N PHE A 7 -6.53 -16.05 43.29
CA PHE A 7 -5.25 -16.16 42.58
C PHE A 7 -5.47 -16.46 41.11
N CYS A 8 -6.45 -17.31 40.74
CA CYS A 8 -6.84 -17.55 39.35
C CYS A 8 -7.42 -16.30 38.69
N ASN A 9 -8.23 -15.50 39.38
CA ASN A 9 -8.76 -14.24 38.85
C ASN A 9 -7.66 -13.18 38.65
N MET A 10 -6.67 -13.09 39.54
CA MET A 10 -5.53 -12.18 39.33
C MET A 10 -4.66 -12.60 38.14
N ILE A 11 -4.44 -13.89 37.91
CA ILE A 11 -3.69 -14.40 36.75
C ILE A 11 -4.49 -14.16 35.48
N LEU A 12 -5.82 -14.34 35.47
CA LEU A 12 -6.69 -14.06 34.32
C LEU A 12 -6.72 -12.56 33.97
N VAL A 13 -6.77 -11.68 34.98
CA VAL A 13 -6.69 -10.21 34.78
C VAL A 13 -5.30 -9.81 34.31
N ALA A 14 -4.21 -10.40 34.81
CA ALA A 14 -2.85 -10.14 34.35
C ALA A 14 -2.64 -10.65 32.92
N LEU A 15 -3.21 -11.79 32.51
CA LEU A 15 -3.21 -12.29 31.15
C LEU A 15 -4.04 -11.41 30.21
N LEU A 16 -5.19 -10.89 30.65
CA LEU A 16 -6.01 -9.94 29.87
C LEU A 16 -5.30 -8.60 29.71
N ILE A 17 -4.59 -8.11 30.73
CA ILE A 17 -3.79 -6.87 30.64
C ILE A 17 -2.57 -7.08 29.72
N ALA A 18 -1.94 -8.26 29.76
CA ALA A 18 -0.83 -8.57 28.85
C ALA A 18 -1.28 -8.70 27.38
N THR A 19 -2.49 -9.20 27.13
CA THR A 19 -3.05 -9.27 25.75
C THR A 19 -3.47 -7.90 25.21
N VAL A 20 -3.92 -6.97 26.07
CA VAL A 20 -4.26 -5.60 25.68
C VAL A 20 -3.01 -4.77 25.35
N SER A 21 -1.86 -5.06 25.99
CA SER A 21 -0.59 -4.39 25.68
C SER A 21 0.03 -4.81 24.34
N SER A 22 -0.36 -5.99 23.81
CA SER A 22 0.19 -6.52 22.55
C SER A 22 -0.44 -5.93 21.27
N THR A 23 -1.55 -5.20 21.37
CA THR A 23 -2.27 -4.69 20.19
C THR A 23 -1.69 -3.38 19.61
N LYS A 24 -0.75 -2.72 20.30
CA LYS A 24 -0.12 -1.47 19.80
C LYS A 24 0.98 -1.67 18.75
N LEU A 25 1.50 -2.89 18.58
CA LEU A 25 2.64 -3.19 17.71
C LEU A 25 2.35 -3.07 16.21
N ASN A 26 1.09 -3.11 15.78
CA ASN A 26 0.70 -3.09 14.37
C ASN A 26 0.20 -1.72 13.85
N VAL A 27 0.34 -0.67 14.66
CA VAL A 27 -0.06 0.70 14.26
C VAL A 27 1.10 1.33 13.46
N PRO A 28 0.84 1.92 12.29
CA PRO A 28 1.88 2.58 11.52
C PRO A 28 2.46 3.76 12.32
N ARG A 29 3.77 3.97 12.21
CA ARG A 29 4.39 5.11 12.85
C ARG A 29 3.97 6.45 12.25
N LEU A 30 3.72 6.47 10.95
CA LEU A 30 3.29 7.67 10.24
C LEU A 30 2.10 7.36 9.35
N ARG A 31 1.05 8.17 9.45
CA ARG A 31 -0.07 8.17 8.51
C ARG A 31 -0.09 9.45 7.71
N LEU A 32 -0.10 9.33 6.40
CA LEU A 32 -0.20 10.48 5.50
C LEU A 32 -1.45 10.36 4.63
N SER A 33 -2.28 11.38 4.72
CA SER A 33 -3.45 11.49 3.85
C SER A 33 -3.04 11.88 2.43
N TYR A 34 -3.94 11.66 1.48
CA TYR A 34 -3.79 12.13 0.10
C TYR A 34 -3.44 13.63 0.00
N LYS A 35 -4.05 14.46 0.85
CA LYS A 35 -3.78 15.91 0.88
C LYS A 35 -2.36 16.21 1.35
N ASP A 36 -1.86 15.50 2.35
CA ASP A 36 -0.51 15.67 2.89
C ASP A 36 0.55 15.31 1.85
N LEU A 37 0.31 14.24 1.09
CA LEU A 37 1.21 13.80 0.03
C LEU A 37 1.29 14.81 -1.12
N LEU A 38 0.16 15.41 -1.52
CA LEU A 38 0.12 16.42 -2.59
C LEU A 38 0.68 17.77 -2.13
N SER A 39 0.26 18.27 -0.95
CA SER A 39 0.67 19.59 -0.45
C SER A 39 2.18 19.71 -0.25
N THR A 40 2.84 18.59 0.01
CA THR A 40 4.28 18.52 0.23
C THR A 40 5.09 18.13 -1.01
N ASN A 41 4.45 18.07 -2.19
CA ASN A 41 5.09 17.70 -3.48
C ASN A 41 5.77 16.30 -3.45
N ARG A 42 5.20 15.37 -2.68
CA ARG A 42 5.74 14.01 -2.46
C ARG A 42 5.04 12.95 -3.29
N SER A 43 3.95 13.33 -3.93
CA SER A 43 3.20 12.50 -4.87
C SER A 43 2.73 13.34 -6.04
N SER A 44 2.76 12.74 -7.24
CA SER A 44 2.14 13.28 -8.44
C SER A 44 1.23 12.20 -9.03
N ILE A 45 0.06 12.60 -9.55
CA ILE A 45 -0.92 11.67 -10.10
C ILE A 45 -1.23 12.04 -11.53
N PHE A 46 -1.24 11.02 -12.40
CA PHE A 46 -1.71 11.12 -13.77
C PHE A 46 -2.97 10.26 -13.93
N SER A 47 -4.09 10.89 -14.30
CA SER A 47 -5.41 10.24 -14.47
C SER A 47 -5.87 10.21 -15.93
N GLY A 48 -4.97 10.47 -16.89
CA GLY A 48 -5.34 10.65 -18.30
C GLY A 48 -5.91 12.05 -18.59
N HIS A 49 -5.94 12.44 -19.87
CA HIS A 49 -6.41 13.78 -20.26
C HIS A 49 -7.91 14.02 -20.01
N HIS A 50 -8.70 12.96 -19.95
CA HIS A 50 -10.17 13.03 -19.74
C HIS A 50 -10.62 12.52 -18.37
N GLY A 51 -9.69 12.24 -17.44
CA GLY A 51 -10.00 11.82 -16.07
C GLY A 51 -10.50 10.37 -15.91
N HIS A 52 -10.56 9.58 -17.00
CA HIS A 52 -11.01 8.19 -16.99
C HIS A 52 -10.05 7.29 -17.76
N LEU A 53 -8.90 6.98 -17.12
CA LEU A 53 -7.88 6.15 -17.76
C LEU A 53 -8.29 4.67 -17.82
N SER A 54 -9.06 4.17 -16.86
CA SER A 54 -9.35 2.73 -16.69
C SER A 54 -8.08 1.88 -16.88
N LEU A 55 -7.05 2.23 -16.10
CA LEU A 55 -5.69 1.67 -16.20
C LEU A 55 -5.72 0.14 -16.03
N THR A 56 -5.11 -0.57 -16.97
CA THR A 56 -5.05 -2.03 -16.98
C THR A 56 -3.66 -2.61 -17.14
N ALA A 57 -2.70 -1.81 -17.63
CA ALA A 57 -1.31 -2.20 -17.77
C ALA A 57 -0.37 -1.02 -17.49
N VAL A 58 0.74 -1.31 -16.83
CA VAL A 58 1.83 -0.37 -16.56
C VAL A 58 3.14 -1.02 -16.97
N PHE A 59 4.03 -0.27 -17.58
CA PHE A 59 5.39 -0.69 -17.87
C PHE A 59 6.37 0.45 -17.59
N LEU A 60 7.24 0.25 -16.60
CA LEU A 60 8.31 1.19 -16.24
C LEU A 60 9.56 0.92 -17.08
N ASP A 61 9.91 1.85 -17.95
CA ASP A 61 11.13 1.79 -18.76
C ASP A 61 12.19 2.75 -18.18
N GLU A 62 13.02 2.25 -17.29
CA GLU A 62 14.11 3.02 -16.70
C GLU A 62 15.23 3.35 -17.70
N TYR A 63 15.35 2.59 -18.79
CA TYR A 63 16.36 2.85 -19.83
C TYR A 63 16.03 4.11 -20.62
N ARG A 64 14.75 4.29 -20.97
CA ARG A 64 14.27 5.47 -21.72
C ARG A 64 13.78 6.60 -20.82
N ASP A 65 13.78 6.40 -19.51
CA ASP A 65 13.20 7.32 -18.54
C ASP A 65 11.71 7.61 -18.81
N ARG A 66 10.92 6.55 -19.10
CA ARG A 66 9.51 6.63 -19.47
C ARG A 66 8.65 5.64 -18.69
N LEU A 67 7.40 6.03 -18.49
CA LEU A 67 6.33 5.16 -17.99
C LEU A 67 5.29 5.00 -19.11
N PHE A 68 5.05 3.76 -19.51
CA PHE A 68 4.03 3.42 -20.48
C PHE A 68 2.80 2.89 -19.78
N LEU A 69 1.63 3.40 -20.15
CA LEU A 69 0.35 3.04 -19.55
C LEU A 69 -0.60 2.52 -20.62
N GLY A 70 -1.29 1.44 -20.31
CA GLY A 70 -2.37 0.91 -21.10
C GLY A 70 -3.69 1.02 -20.34
N GLY A 71 -4.69 1.55 -21.00
CA GLY A 71 -6.04 1.70 -20.46
C GLY A 71 -7.09 1.18 -21.42
N LYS A 72 -8.32 1.65 -21.22
CA LYS A 72 -9.46 1.35 -22.09
C LYS A 72 -9.35 2.19 -23.38
N ASP A 73 -9.13 1.53 -24.51
CA ASP A 73 -9.02 2.12 -25.86
C ASP A 73 -7.86 3.13 -26.02
N ILE A 74 -6.89 3.16 -25.10
CA ILE A 74 -5.84 4.18 -25.10
C ILE A 74 -4.52 3.68 -24.53
N LEU A 75 -3.43 4.22 -25.06
CA LEU A 75 -2.07 4.06 -24.55
C LEU A 75 -1.47 5.43 -24.26
N TYR A 76 -0.69 5.53 -23.18
CA TYR A 76 0.07 6.74 -22.82
C TYR A 76 1.55 6.44 -22.69
N SER A 77 2.36 7.45 -23.02
CA SER A 77 3.78 7.51 -22.71
C SER A 77 4.06 8.75 -21.88
N LEU A 78 4.49 8.58 -20.63
CA LEU A 78 4.83 9.65 -19.71
C LEU A 78 6.34 9.74 -19.54
N MET A 79 6.87 10.95 -19.44
CA MET A 79 8.26 11.17 -19.06
C MET A 79 8.41 11.03 -17.54
N LEU A 80 9.44 10.31 -17.09
CA LEU A 80 9.82 10.20 -15.69
C LEU A 80 10.66 11.43 -15.31
N GLY A 81 10.03 12.52 -14.87
CA GLY A 81 10.71 13.75 -14.47
C GLY A 81 9.90 14.55 -13.46
N PRO A 82 10.42 15.69 -12.99
CA PRO A 82 9.64 16.59 -12.16
C PRO A 82 8.40 17.05 -12.93
N ALA A 83 7.31 17.05 -12.22
CA ALA A 83 5.94 17.29 -12.63
C ALA A 83 5.76 18.07 -13.92
N SER A 84 4.94 17.61 -14.73
CA SER A 84 4.38 18.21 -15.91
C SER A 84 5.10 17.93 -17.16
N SER A 85 5.21 16.87 -17.61
CA SER A 85 5.51 17.15 -18.89
C SER A 85 4.94 16.31 -19.90
N GLU A 86 5.31 16.30 -20.92
CA GLU A 86 4.88 15.77 -22.18
C GLU A 86 4.40 14.33 -22.02
N SER A 87 3.11 14.17 -21.96
CA SER A 87 2.45 12.89 -22.20
C SER A 87 2.12 12.79 -23.67
N LYS A 88 2.38 11.64 -24.25
CA LYS A 88 1.91 11.28 -25.61
C LYS A 88 0.88 10.19 -25.47
N GLU A 89 -0.12 10.23 -26.35
CA GLU A 89 -1.21 9.25 -26.36
C GLU A 89 -1.39 8.63 -27.74
N ILE A 90 -1.88 7.40 -27.75
CA ILE A 90 -2.33 6.66 -28.91
C ILE A 90 -3.73 6.15 -28.63
N TYR A 91 -4.74 6.58 -29.36
CA TYR A 91 -6.07 6.03 -29.31
C TYR A 91 -6.12 4.73 -30.11
N TRP A 92 -6.50 3.64 -29.44
CA TRP A 92 -6.50 2.30 -30.02
C TRP A 92 -7.78 1.53 -29.65
N PRO A 93 -8.92 1.87 -30.29
CA PRO A 93 -10.20 1.17 -30.08
C PRO A 93 -10.20 -0.19 -30.76
N PRO A 94 -11.15 -1.08 -30.40
CA PRO A 94 -11.39 -2.31 -31.13
C PRO A 94 -11.84 -2.02 -32.58
N LEU A 95 -11.65 -3.00 -33.46
CA LEU A 95 -12.21 -2.91 -34.82
C LEU A 95 -13.74 -2.80 -34.74
N PRO A 96 -14.39 -2.00 -35.62
CA PRO A 96 -15.84 -1.79 -35.55
C PRO A 96 -16.65 -3.08 -35.57
N GLY A 97 -16.32 -4.03 -36.42
CA GLY A 97 -16.97 -5.34 -36.48
C GLY A 97 -16.81 -6.16 -35.19
N ASN A 98 -15.63 -6.13 -34.55
CA ASN A 98 -15.41 -6.83 -33.28
C ASN A 98 -16.29 -6.27 -32.16
N ARG A 99 -16.50 -4.97 -32.14
CA ARG A 99 -17.35 -4.30 -31.16
C ARG A 99 -18.82 -4.68 -31.37
N GLU A 100 -19.28 -4.75 -32.61
CA GLU A 100 -20.63 -5.16 -32.96
C GLU A 100 -20.88 -6.61 -32.57
N ASP A 101 -19.95 -7.52 -32.90
CA ASP A 101 -19.99 -8.93 -32.51
C ASP A 101 -20.07 -9.11 -30.98
N CYS A 102 -19.26 -8.35 -30.25
CA CYS A 102 -19.26 -8.34 -28.78
C CYS A 102 -20.64 -7.97 -28.21
N ILE A 103 -21.26 -6.91 -28.73
CA ILE A 103 -22.58 -6.45 -28.31
C ILE A 103 -23.65 -7.50 -28.63
N GLN A 104 -23.58 -8.13 -29.81
CA GLN A 104 -24.51 -9.19 -30.21
C GLN A 104 -24.41 -10.44 -29.32
N THR A 105 -23.25 -10.70 -28.72
CA THR A 105 -23.09 -11.79 -27.73
C THR A 105 -23.64 -11.46 -26.34
N GLY A 106 -24.29 -10.29 -26.17
CA GLY A 106 -24.92 -9.86 -24.92
C GLY A 106 -23.98 -9.20 -23.90
N LYS A 107 -22.79 -8.78 -24.34
CA LYS A 107 -21.83 -8.08 -23.50
C LYS A 107 -22.13 -6.58 -23.40
N GLU A 108 -21.75 -5.98 -22.27
CA GLU A 108 -22.00 -4.57 -22.00
C GLU A 108 -21.17 -3.65 -22.93
N PRO A 109 -21.82 -2.78 -23.74
CA PRO A 109 -21.12 -1.98 -24.74
C PRO A 109 -20.07 -1.02 -24.19
N GLN A 110 -20.30 -0.48 -22.97
CA GLN A 110 -19.42 0.54 -22.38
C GLN A 110 -18.33 -0.04 -21.50
N THR A 111 -18.59 -1.15 -20.81
CA THR A 111 -17.70 -1.70 -19.79
C THR A 111 -16.93 -2.93 -20.26
N GLU A 112 -17.44 -3.69 -21.26
CA GLU A 112 -16.82 -4.93 -21.71
C GLU A 112 -16.37 -4.86 -23.19
N CYS A 113 -17.17 -4.25 -24.10
CA CYS A 113 -16.89 -4.22 -25.53
C CYS A 113 -15.93 -3.10 -25.94
N ALA A 114 -14.76 -3.07 -25.33
CA ALA A 114 -13.69 -2.12 -25.56
C ALA A 114 -12.35 -2.84 -25.73
N ASN A 115 -11.32 -2.13 -26.13
CA ASN A 115 -9.96 -2.66 -26.17
C ASN A 115 -9.24 -2.33 -24.86
N PHE A 116 -9.21 -3.24 -23.91
CA PHE A 116 -8.41 -3.11 -22.68
C PHE A 116 -7.00 -3.57 -22.96
N VAL A 117 -6.04 -2.64 -22.88
CA VAL A 117 -4.62 -2.97 -23.08
C VAL A 117 -4.11 -3.73 -21.87
N ARG A 118 -3.80 -5.02 -22.04
CA ARG A 118 -3.44 -5.92 -20.94
C ARG A 118 -1.96 -6.24 -20.88
N LEU A 119 -1.24 -6.10 -21.99
CA LEU A 119 0.19 -6.42 -22.09
C LEU A 119 0.94 -5.26 -22.70
N LEU A 120 2.01 -4.85 -22.01
CA LEU A 120 3.04 -3.91 -22.46
C LEU A 120 4.39 -4.53 -22.15
N GLN A 121 5.15 -4.93 -23.17
CA GLN A 121 6.46 -5.58 -23.01
C GLN A 121 7.47 -4.98 -24.00
N PRO A 122 8.74 -4.82 -23.60
CA PRO A 122 9.78 -4.40 -24.51
C PRO A 122 10.04 -5.50 -25.54
N TYR A 123 9.77 -5.22 -26.83
CA TYR A 123 10.01 -6.16 -27.91
C TYR A 123 11.47 -6.10 -28.37
N ASN A 124 11.95 -4.91 -28.62
CA ASN A 124 13.34 -4.64 -29.00
C ASN A 124 13.78 -3.24 -28.51
N ARG A 125 14.94 -2.77 -28.95
CA ARG A 125 15.51 -1.47 -28.51
C ARG A 125 14.67 -0.27 -28.91
N THR A 126 13.73 -0.38 -29.84
CA THR A 126 12.94 0.75 -30.40
C THR A 126 11.44 0.50 -30.36
N HIS A 127 10.98 -0.71 -30.07
CA HIS A 127 9.56 -1.06 -30.08
C HIS A 127 9.12 -1.73 -28.79
N LEU A 128 7.87 -1.43 -28.40
CA LEU A 128 7.11 -2.18 -27.41
C LEU A 128 6.09 -3.06 -28.14
N LEU A 129 5.82 -4.23 -27.57
CA LEU A 129 4.67 -5.05 -27.91
C LEU A 129 3.53 -4.63 -26.98
N ALA A 130 2.43 -4.16 -27.57
CA ALA A 130 1.18 -3.89 -26.84
C ALA A 130 0.13 -4.88 -27.30
N CYS A 131 -0.59 -5.51 -26.37
CA CYS A 131 -1.74 -6.36 -26.69
C CYS A 131 -2.94 -5.99 -25.84
N GLY A 132 -4.12 -6.02 -26.46
CA GLY A 132 -5.38 -5.72 -25.80
C GLY A 132 -6.47 -6.74 -26.16
N THR A 133 -7.60 -6.65 -25.46
CA THR A 133 -8.71 -7.58 -25.59
C THR A 133 -9.52 -7.42 -26.88
N GLY A 134 -9.42 -6.25 -27.54
CA GLY A 134 -10.06 -5.98 -28.82
C GLY A 134 -11.57 -6.25 -28.88
N ALA A 135 -12.30 -6.00 -27.79
CA ALA A 135 -13.71 -6.40 -27.63
C ALA A 135 -13.89 -7.92 -27.75
N PHE A 136 -13.24 -8.70 -26.89
CA PHE A 136 -13.21 -10.18 -26.90
C PHE A 136 -12.57 -10.84 -28.14
N GLN A 137 -11.91 -10.06 -28.97
CA GLN A 137 -11.08 -10.52 -30.07
C GLN A 137 -9.66 -9.98 -29.91
N PRO A 138 -8.81 -10.67 -29.12
CA PRO A 138 -7.48 -10.21 -28.76
C PRO A 138 -6.64 -9.78 -29.95
N MET A 139 -6.02 -8.61 -29.85
CA MET A 139 -5.19 -8.01 -30.88
C MET A 139 -3.90 -7.43 -30.30
N CYS A 140 -2.83 -7.42 -31.09
CA CYS A 140 -1.53 -6.90 -30.71
C CYS A 140 -1.01 -5.93 -31.77
N ALA A 141 -0.19 -4.97 -31.34
CA ALA A 141 0.50 -4.04 -32.24
C ALA A 141 1.90 -3.73 -31.70
N PHE A 142 2.79 -3.37 -32.59
CA PHE A 142 4.11 -2.85 -32.24
C PHE A 142 4.07 -1.34 -32.15
N ILE A 143 4.47 -0.82 -31.00
CA ILE A 143 4.51 0.61 -30.73
C ILE A 143 5.96 1.08 -30.91
N TYR A 144 6.19 2.00 -31.82
CA TYR A 144 7.51 2.60 -32.00
C TYR A 144 7.73 3.66 -30.92
N VAL A 145 8.75 3.45 -30.09
CA VAL A 145 9.09 4.31 -28.95
C VAL A 145 10.45 5.01 -29.10
N GLY A 146 11.17 4.69 -30.16
CA GLY A 146 12.48 5.26 -30.45
C GLY A 146 13.60 4.77 -29.53
N HIS A 147 14.78 5.36 -29.71
CA HIS A 147 15.94 5.15 -28.85
C HIS A 147 15.87 6.01 -27.58
N ARG A 148 16.86 5.82 -26.70
CA ARG A 148 16.98 6.65 -25.49
C ARG A 148 17.16 8.14 -25.86
N GLY A 149 16.34 9.01 -25.29
CA GLY A 149 16.33 10.45 -25.56
C GLY A 149 15.45 10.87 -26.72
N GLU A 150 14.91 9.93 -27.52
CA GLU A 150 13.92 10.23 -28.53
C GLU A 150 12.51 10.23 -27.92
N HIS A 151 11.73 11.28 -28.23
CA HIS A 151 10.37 11.43 -27.75
C HIS A 151 9.35 10.99 -28.81
N VAL A 152 9.49 9.75 -29.32
CA VAL A 152 8.55 9.19 -30.29
C VAL A 152 7.60 8.23 -29.59
N PHE A 153 6.34 8.24 -30.02
CA PHE A 153 5.32 7.30 -29.55
C PHE A 153 4.26 7.17 -30.63
N THR A 154 4.39 6.16 -31.49
CA THR A 154 3.53 5.98 -32.67
C THR A 154 3.22 4.52 -32.89
N MET A 155 2.07 4.24 -33.47
CA MET A 155 1.59 2.91 -33.86
C MET A 155 1.14 2.94 -35.31
N ASP A 156 1.48 1.91 -36.06
CA ASP A 156 0.91 1.69 -37.39
C ASP A 156 -0.43 0.94 -37.25
N PRO A 157 -1.57 1.58 -37.52
CA PRO A 157 -2.88 0.96 -37.40
C PRO A 157 -3.13 -0.15 -38.42
N THR A 158 -2.33 -0.27 -39.49
CA THR A 158 -2.45 -1.31 -40.50
C THR A 158 -1.72 -2.59 -40.12
N ASN A 159 -0.80 -2.54 -39.17
CA ASN A 159 0.03 -3.64 -38.72
C ASN A 159 -0.43 -4.17 -37.36
N VAL A 160 -1.69 -4.62 -37.28
CA VAL A 160 -2.28 -5.23 -36.09
C VAL A 160 -2.31 -6.75 -36.26
N GLU A 161 -1.70 -7.45 -35.31
CA GLU A 161 -1.61 -8.91 -35.30
C GLU A 161 -2.71 -9.55 -34.41
N ASN A 162 -2.96 -10.83 -34.64
CA ASN A 162 -3.81 -11.63 -33.77
C ASN A 162 -3.19 -11.80 -32.37
N GLY A 163 -3.94 -11.46 -31.34
CA GLY A 163 -3.53 -11.51 -29.94
C GLY A 163 -3.89 -12.81 -29.20
N ARG A 164 -4.51 -13.78 -29.87
CA ARG A 164 -4.88 -15.07 -29.25
C ARG A 164 -3.67 -15.78 -28.66
N GLY A 165 -3.81 -16.24 -27.41
CA GLY A 165 -2.71 -16.86 -26.65
C GLY A 165 -1.66 -15.87 -26.15
N LYS A 166 -1.78 -14.55 -26.45
CA LYS A 166 -0.92 -13.49 -25.92
C LYS A 166 -1.60 -12.74 -24.75
N VAL A 167 -2.90 -12.50 -24.85
CA VAL A 167 -3.75 -11.95 -23.78
C VAL A 167 -5.11 -12.69 -23.77
N PRO A 168 -5.83 -12.69 -22.64
CA PRO A 168 -7.16 -13.30 -22.58
C PRO A 168 -8.18 -12.51 -23.41
N HIS A 169 -9.26 -13.18 -23.79
CA HIS A 169 -10.40 -12.56 -24.48
C HIS A 169 -11.16 -11.61 -23.54
N ASP A 170 -11.44 -12.07 -22.34
CA ASP A 170 -12.16 -11.33 -21.32
C ASP A 170 -11.20 -10.42 -20.52
N PRO A 171 -11.46 -9.12 -20.41
CA PRO A 171 -10.60 -8.18 -19.65
C PRO A 171 -10.55 -8.47 -18.14
N SER A 172 -11.49 -9.20 -17.58
CA SER A 172 -11.54 -9.53 -16.15
C SER A 172 -10.65 -10.72 -15.76
N LEU A 173 -10.31 -11.57 -16.73
CA LEU A 173 -9.54 -12.78 -16.46
C LEU A 173 -8.07 -12.47 -16.14
N PRO A 174 -7.51 -13.05 -15.07
CA PRO A 174 -6.10 -12.92 -14.75
C PRO A 174 -5.22 -13.64 -15.76
N PHE A 175 -4.06 -13.09 -16.02
CA PHE A 175 -3.02 -13.75 -16.82
C PHE A 175 -1.64 -13.28 -16.38
N ALA A 176 -0.64 -14.09 -16.65
CA ALA A 176 0.75 -13.77 -16.40
C ALA A 176 1.56 -13.88 -17.70
N SER A 177 2.56 -13.02 -17.87
CA SER A 177 3.39 -13.01 -19.06
C SER A 177 4.83 -12.63 -18.76
N THR A 178 5.76 -13.15 -19.58
CA THR A 178 7.15 -12.71 -19.63
C THR A 178 7.66 -12.79 -21.05
N PHE A 179 8.46 -11.82 -21.45
CA PHE A 179 9.07 -11.76 -22.79
C PHE A 179 10.58 -11.93 -22.67
N SER A 180 11.12 -12.92 -23.35
CA SER A 180 12.56 -13.18 -23.35
C SER A 180 13.01 -13.86 -24.62
N GLY A 181 14.20 -13.49 -25.10
CA GLY A 181 14.79 -14.09 -26.30
C GLY A 181 13.97 -13.91 -27.58
N GLY A 182 13.09 -12.90 -27.65
CA GLY A 182 12.17 -12.71 -28.77
C GLY A 182 10.89 -13.53 -28.69
N GLU A 183 10.69 -14.30 -27.63
CA GLU A 183 9.52 -15.16 -27.41
C GLU A 183 8.68 -14.63 -26.24
N LEU A 184 7.37 -14.72 -26.38
CA LEU A 184 6.40 -14.38 -25.36
C LEU A 184 5.86 -15.66 -24.71
N TYR A 185 6.02 -15.76 -23.41
CA TYR A 185 5.49 -16.82 -22.55
C TYR A 185 4.32 -16.28 -21.78
N THR A 186 3.17 -16.94 -21.84
CA THR A 186 1.93 -16.51 -21.18
C THR A 186 1.25 -17.68 -20.47
N GLY A 187 0.72 -17.42 -19.29
CA GLY A 187 -0.23 -18.28 -18.61
C GLY A 187 -1.59 -17.58 -18.62
N LEU A 188 -2.59 -18.14 -19.29
CA LEU A 188 -3.87 -17.49 -19.50
C LEU A 188 -4.98 -18.48 -19.83
N THR A 189 -6.21 -17.99 -19.86
CA THR A 189 -7.34 -18.69 -20.49
C THR A 189 -7.46 -18.22 -21.94
N ALA A 190 -7.26 -19.15 -22.88
CA ALA A 190 -7.02 -18.87 -24.29
C ALA A 190 -8.27 -18.89 -25.18
N ASP A 191 -9.41 -19.32 -24.65
CA ASP A 191 -10.68 -19.38 -25.37
C ASP A 191 -11.66 -18.30 -24.92
N PHE A 192 -12.65 -18.03 -25.76
CA PHE A 192 -13.71 -17.06 -25.50
C PHE A 192 -14.61 -17.45 -24.30
N LEU A 193 -14.80 -18.74 -24.08
CA LEU A 193 -15.68 -19.24 -22.99
C LEU A 193 -15.00 -19.30 -21.63
N GLY A 194 -13.71 -19.00 -21.55
CA GLY A 194 -12.99 -19.00 -20.29
C GLY A 194 -12.67 -20.42 -19.73
N ARG A 195 -12.59 -21.45 -20.58
CA ARG A 195 -12.43 -22.84 -20.14
C ARG A 195 -11.07 -23.47 -20.48
N ASP A 196 -10.39 -22.95 -21.50
CA ASP A 196 -9.13 -23.50 -21.99
C ASP A 196 -7.93 -22.75 -21.36
N SER A 197 -7.59 -23.11 -20.14
CA SER A 197 -6.45 -22.55 -19.44
C SER A 197 -5.14 -23.20 -19.85
N VAL A 198 -4.18 -22.42 -20.27
CA VAL A 198 -2.93 -22.89 -20.86
C VAL A 198 -1.72 -22.06 -20.46
N ILE A 199 -0.54 -22.70 -20.46
CA ILE A 199 0.75 -22.03 -20.59
C ILE A 199 1.11 -22.06 -22.07
N PHE A 200 1.36 -20.88 -22.64
CA PHE A 200 1.53 -20.72 -24.08
C PHE A 200 2.85 -20.01 -24.38
N ARG A 201 3.54 -20.43 -25.46
CA ARG A 201 4.68 -19.72 -26.05
C ARG A 201 4.34 -19.32 -27.46
N SER A 202 4.52 -18.05 -27.76
CA SER A 202 4.28 -17.46 -29.09
C SER A 202 5.44 -16.56 -29.48
N MET A 203 5.47 -16.14 -30.74
CA MET A 203 6.50 -15.27 -31.34
C MET A 203 7.87 -15.96 -31.52
N GLY A 204 8.90 -15.23 -31.93
CA GLY A 204 10.29 -15.69 -31.99
C GLY A 204 10.63 -16.64 -33.15
N GLY A 205 9.73 -16.91 -34.10
CA GLY A 205 10.03 -17.75 -35.29
C GLY A 205 10.05 -19.26 -35.02
N ARG A 206 9.96 -19.72 -33.77
CA ARG A 206 9.75 -21.11 -33.41
C ARG A 206 8.26 -21.45 -33.43
N SER A 207 7.93 -22.75 -33.57
CA SER A 207 6.54 -23.20 -33.47
C SER A 207 5.91 -22.82 -32.14
N THR A 208 4.65 -22.42 -32.16
CA THR A 208 3.86 -22.18 -30.97
C THR A 208 3.78 -23.41 -30.09
N MET A 209 3.88 -23.21 -28.78
CA MET A 209 3.85 -24.28 -27.79
C MET A 209 2.74 -24.02 -26.77
N ARG A 210 2.06 -25.06 -26.31
CA ARG A 210 1.06 -24.94 -25.25
C ARG A 210 1.03 -26.17 -24.35
N THR A 211 0.48 -26.04 -23.16
CA THR A 211 0.12 -27.18 -22.30
C THR A 211 -0.96 -28.01 -23.00
N GLU A 212 -0.95 -29.34 -22.79
CA GLU A 212 -2.08 -30.16 -23.12
C GLU A 212 -3.28 -29.86 -22.23
N THR A 213 -4.50 -29.98 -22.76
CA THR A 213 -5.72 -29.75 -21.97
C THR A 213 -5.98 -30.98 -21.11
N ASP A 214 -5.40 -30.98 -19.90
CA ASP A 214 -5.51 -32.05 -18.91
C ASP A 214 -5.54 -31.43 -17.51
N GLN A 215 -6.54 -31.75 -16.68
CA GLN A 215 -6.68 -31.30 -15.32
C GLN A 215 -5.50 -31.68 -14.41
N LYS A 216 -4.75 -32.74 -14.74
CA LYS A 216 -3.52 -33.07 -14.01
C LYS A 216 -2.44 -32.02 -14.22
N LEU A 217 -2.35 -31.45 -15.42
CA LEU A 217 -1.41 -30.37 -15.74
C LEU A 217 -1.88 -29.06 -15.16
N LEU A 218 -3.12 -28.63 -15.46
CA LEU A 218 -3.71 -27.35 -15.01
C LEU A 218 -5.19 -27.54 -14.69
N HIS A 219 -5.58 -27.31 -13.44
CA HIS A 219 -6.95 -27.48 -13.01
C HIS A 219 -7.53 -26.11 -12.54
N ASP A 220 -8.22 -25.43 -13.45
CA ASP A 220 -8.82 -24.11 -13.20
C ASP A 220 -7.81 -23.11 -12.62
N PRO A 221 -6.66 -22.88 -13.29
CA PRO A 221 -5.59 -22.06 -12.76
C PRO A 221 -5.92 -20.57 -12.85
N LYS A 222 -5.47 -19.83 -11.83
CA LYS A 222 -5.41 -18.39 -11.83
C LYS A 222 -3.95 -17.96 -11.86
N PHE A 223 -3.45 -17.54 -13.01
CA PHE A 223 -2.06 -17.12 -13.17
C PHE A 223 -1.81 -15.73 -12.57
N ILE A 224 -0.73 -15.60 -11.79
CA ILE A 224 -0.37 -14.37 -11.07
C ILE A 224 0.90 -13.74 -11.63
N ALA A 225 1.97 -14.54 -11.83
CA ALA A 225 3.23 -14.03 -12.32
C ALA A 225 3.95 -15.05 -13.20
N ALA A 226 4.79 -14.57 -14.14
CA ALA A 226 5.67 -15.38 -14.96
C ALA A 226 7.04 -14.73 -15.08
N HIS A 227 8.12 -15.49 -14.85
CA HIS A 227 9.49 -14.98 -14.87
C HIS A 227 10.43 -15.99 -15.48
N LEU A 228 11.33 -15.51 -16.35
CA LEU A 228 12.49 -16.29 -16.77
C LEU A 228 13.59 -16.11 -15.70
N ILE A 229 14.03 -17.22 -15.13
CA ILE A 229 15.09 -17.26 -14.11
C ILE A 229 16.16 -18.25 -14.60
N PRO A 230 17.40 -17.78 -14.88
CA PRO A 230 18.47 -18.68 -15.29
C PRO A 230 18.89 -19.59 -14.14
N ASP A 231 19.17 -20.87 -14.46
CA ASP A 231 19.66 -21.81 -13.45
C ASP A 231 21.20 -21.77 -13.31
N ASN A 232 21.88 -21.50 -14.41
CA ASN A 232 23.36 -21.46 -14.52
C ASN A 232 23.76 -20.60 -15.72
N ASP A 233 25.03 -20.66 -16.13
CA ASP A 233 25.57 -19.90 -17.28
C ASP A 233 25.19 -20.51 -18.66
N ASP A 234 24.59 -21.70 -18.66
CA ASP A 234 24.12 -22.35 -19.87
C ASP A 234 22.67 -21.90 -20.19
N ARG A 235 22.53 -21.05 -21.21
CA ARG A 235 21.21 -20.54 -21.64
C ARG A 235 20.25 -21.65 -22.09
N ASP A 236 20.76 -22.80 -22.55
CA ASP A 236 19.94 -23.95 -22.89
C ASP A 236 19.27 -24.57 -21.66
N ASN A 237 19.69 -24.18 -20.46
CA ASN A 237 19.08 -24.60 -19.20
C ASN A 237 18.17 -23.53 -18.58
N ASP A 238 17.90 -22.44 -19.30
CA ASP A 238 16.99 -21.40 -18.82
C ASP A 238 15.55 -21.91 -18.70
N LYS A 239 14.88 -21.50 -17.63
CA LYS A 239 13.50 -21.92 -17.32
C LYS A 239 12.59 -20.73 -17.11
N VAL A 240 11.36 -20.88 -17.56
CA VAL A 240 10.27 -19.94 -17.26
C VAL A 240 9.43 -20.52 -16.14
N TYR A 241 9.33 -19.78 -15.06
CA TYR A 241 8.55 -20.10 -13.89
C TYR A 241 7.22 -19.35 -13.91
N PHE A 242 6.12 -20.09 -13.67
CA PHE A 242 4.77 -19.57 -13.57
C PHE A 242 4.27 -19.75 -12.15
N PHE A 243 3.75 -18.69 -11.55
CA PHE A 243 3.14 -18.71 -10.23
C PHE A 243 1.63 -18.55 -10.38
N PHE A 244 0.88 -19.48 -9.82
CA PHE A 244 -0.57 -19.55 -9.99
C PHE A 244 -1.24 -20.28 -8.83
N THR A 245 -2.54 -20.08 -8.69
CA THR A 245 -3.39 -20.92 -7.83
C THR A 245 -4.18 -21.86 -8.70
N GLU A 246 -4.47 -23.06 -8.23
CA GLU A 246 -5.35 -24.01 -8.91
C GLU A 246 -6.17 -24.84 -7.93
N LYS A 247 -7.21 -25.50 -8.42
CA LYS A 247 -7.91 -26.53 -7.68
C LYS A 247 -6.98 -27.73 -7.46
N ALA A 248 -6.83 -28.15 -6.21
CA ALA A 248 -5.90 -29.19 -5.84
C ALA A 248 -6.50 -30.58 -6.07
N THR A 249 -5.88 -31.38 -6.92
CA THR A 249 -6.27 -32.76 -7.17
C THR A 249 -5.83 -33.71 -6.05
N GLU A 250 -4.79 -33.33 -5.31
CA GLU A 250 -4.20 -34.10 -4.19
C GLU A 250 -4.83 -33.80 -2.82
N ALA A 251 -5.78 -32.90 -2.73
CA ALA A 251 -6.41 -32.54 -1.45
C ALA A 251 -7.40 -33.55 -0.90
N GLY A 252 -7.58 -34.70 -1.56
CA GLY A 252 -8.51 -35.76 -1.16
C GLY A 252 -9.97 -35.31 -1.25
N ASP A 253 -10.79 -35.68 -0.24
CA ASP A 253 -12.23 -35.44 -0.22
C ASP A 253 -12.66 -33.98 0.02
N ARG A 254 -11.71 -33.04 0.09
CA ARG A 254 -12.02 -31.61 0.19
C ARG A 254 -12.28 -31.04 -1.19
N GLU A 255 -13.48 -31.22 -1.69
CA GLU A 255 -13.92 -30.60 -2.93
C GLU A 255 -13.67 -29.09 -2.91
N GLY A 256 -12.98 -28.58 -3.94
CA GLY A 256 -12.72 -27.16 -4.09
C GLY A 256 -11.52 -26.60 -3.33
N ALA A 257 -10.68 -27.43 -2.71
CA ALA A 257 -9.44 -26.96 -2.11
C ALA A 257 -8.55 -26.28 -3.18
N ILE A 258 -8.07 -25.06 -2.85
CA ILE A 258 -7.17 -24.31 -3.71
C ILE A 258 -5.76 -24.40 -3.14
N HIS A 259 -4.78 -24.67 -4.02
CA HIS A 259 -3.37 -24.63 -3.67
C HIS A 259 -2.61 -23.66 -4.57
N THR A 260 -1.63 -22.97 -4.00
CA THR A 260 -0.67 -22.19 -4.78
C THR A 260 0.42 -23.08 -5.33
N ARG A 261 0.76 -22.85 -6.59
CA ARG A 261 1.75 -23.59 -7.37
C ARG A 261 2.85 -22.68 -7.90
N VAL A 262 4.02 -23.26 -8.04
CA VAL A 262 5.05 -22.82 -8.95
C VAL A 262 5.20 -23.92 -10.02
N GLY A 263 4.95 -23.57 -11.29
CA GLY A 263 5.19 -24.43 -12.44
C GLY A 263 6.40 -23.93 -13.22
N ARG A 264 7.10 -24.83 -13.92
CA ARG A 264 8.20 -24.42 -14.79
C ARG A 264 8.21 -25.16 -16.11
N VAL A 265 8.74 -24.51 -17.13
CA VAL A 265 9.03 -25.09 -18.46
C VAL A 265 10.42 -24.68 -18.89
N CYS A 266 11.09 -25.48 -19.70
CA CYS A 266 12.36 -25.11 -20.33
C CYS A 266 12.14 -24.10 -21.46
N ALA A 267 12.94 -23.06 -21.51
CA ALA A 267 12.83 -22.06 -22.58
C ALA A 267 13.13 -22.65 -23.97
N ASN A 268 13.99 -23.66 -24.04
CA ASN A 268 14.35 -24.34 -25.28
C ASN A 268 13.47 -25.56 -25.63
N ASP A 269 12.37 -25.82 -24.90
CA ASP A 269 11.43 -26.89 -25.19
C ASP A 269 10.75 -26.69 -26.56
N VAL A 270 10.75 -27.72 -27.38
CA VAL A 270 10.10 -27.75 -28.72
C VAL A 270 9.05 -28.86 -28.84
N GLY A 271 8.69 -29.48 -27.71
CA GLY A 271 7.80 -30.61 -27.63
C GLY A 271 8.49 -31.91 -28.00
N GLY A 272 7.75 -33.00 -27.99
CA GLY A 272 8.24 -34.29 -28.39
C GLY A 272 8.02 -34.56 -29.87
N GLN A 273 8.60 -35.68 -30.36
CA GLN A 273 8.50 -36.09 -31.75
C GLN A 273 7.19 -36.83 -32.04
N ARG A 274 6.75 -37.74 -31.15
CA ARG A 274 5.53 -38.55 -31.29
C ARG A 274 4.50 -38.29 -30.19
N VAL A 275 4.98 -38.09 -28.97
CA VAL A 275 4.19 -37.74 -27.78
C VAL A 275 4.40 -36.29 -27.51
N LEU A 276 3.38 -35.54 -27.08
CA LEU A 276 3.42 -34.11 -26.77
C LEU A 276 3.93 -33.26 -27.97
N VAL A 277 3.52 -33.54 -29.17
CA VAL A 277 3.85 -32.77 -30.38
C VAL A 277 3.27 -31.36 -30.26
N SER A 278 4.10 -30.33 -30.36
CA SER A 278 3.73 -28.91 -30.12
C SER A 278 3.10 -28.65 -28.73
N LYS A 279 3.41 -29.52 -27.78
CA LYS A 279 3.01 -29.39 -26.36
C LYS A 279 4.24 -29.36 -25.48
N TRP A 280 4.12 -28.65 -24.32
CA TRP A 280 5.19 -28.64 -23.32
C TRP A 280 5.52 -30.07 -22.88
N SER A 281 6.76 -30.46 -23.05
CA SER A 281 7.29 -31.77 -22.65
C SER A 281 8.05 -31.70 -21.31
N THR A 282 8.38 -30.51 -20.86
CA THR A 282 9.18 -30.28 -19.66
C THR A 282 8.38 -29.65 -18.49
N PHE A 283 7.05 -29.48 -18.68
CA PHE A 283 6.21 -28.87 -17.64
C PHE A 283 6.11 -29.74 -16.40
N ILE A 284 6.52 -29.20 -15.28
CA ILE A 284 6.32 -29.77 -13.93
C ILE A 284 5.96 -28.64 -12.96
N LYS A 285 5.25 -28.99 -11.87
CA LYS A 285 4.77 -28.03 -10.85
C LYS A 285 5.01 -28.53 -9.43
N ALA A 286 5.17 -27.59 -8.49
CA ALA A 286 5.32 -27.86 -7.06
C ALA A 286 4.38 -26.96 -6.25
N ARG A 287 3.98 -27.41 -5.05
CA ARG A 287 3.16 -26.60 -4.14
C ARG A 287 4.02 -25.61 -3.39
N LEU A 288 3.59 -24.34 -3.31
CA LEU A 288 4.09 -23.34 -2.37
C LEU A 288 3.20 -23.34 -1.13
N VAL A 289 3.81 -23.44 0.05
CA VAL A 289 3.10 -23.43 1.34
C VAL A 289 3.39 -22.11 2.05
N CYS A 290 2.36 -21.43 2.51
CA CYS A 290 2.44 -20.30 3.42
C CYS A 290 1.46 -20.57 4.57
N SER A 291 1.98 -20.81 5.79
CA SER A 291 1.19 -21.17 6.94
C SER A 291 1.78 -20.60 8.23
N VAL A 292 0.94 -20.43 9.22
CA VAL A 292 1.35 -20.15 10.61
C VAL A 292 0.99 -21.36 11.48
N PRO A 293 1.88 -21.76 12.41
CA PRO A 293 1.58 -22.83 13.36
C PRO A 293 0.38 -22.46 14.23
N GLY A 294 -0.56 -23.36 14.34
CA GLY A 294 -1.73 -23.19 15.19
C GLY A 294 -1.66 -24.00 16.46
N PRO A 295 -2.61 -23.82 17.40
CA PRO A 295 -2.75 -24.64 18.58
C PRO A 295 -2.90 -26.13 18.19
N HIS A 296 -2.34 -27.00 19.00
CA HIS A 296 -2.41 -28.47 18.80
C HIS A 296 -1.80 -28.99 17.49
N GLY A 297 -0.87 -28.24 16.88
CA GLY A 297 -0.18 -28.67 15.64
C GLY A 297 -1.05 -28.58 14.37
N ILE A 298 -2.15 -27.82 14.41
CA ILE A 298 -2.98 -27.55 13.24
C ILE A 298 -2.57 -26.20 12.65
N ASP A 299 -1.93 -26.24 11.48
CA ASP A 299 -1.47 -25.02 10.80
C ASP A 299 -2.63 -24.27 10.14
N THR A 300 -2.61 -22.94 10.23
CA THR A 300 -3.47 -22.08 9.42
C THR A 300 -2.78 -21.78 8.12
N HIS A 301 -3.37 -22.24 7.02
CA HIS A 301 -2.84 -22.08 5.68
C HIS A 301 -3.43 -20.85 4.96
N PHE A 302 -2.55 -20.11 4.29
CA PHE A 302 -2.92 -19.05 3.35
C PHE A 302 -2.70 -19.62 1.95
N ASN A 303 -3.77 -20.05 1.29
CA ASN A 303 -3.68 -20.86 0.08
C ASN A 303 -3.88 -20.09 -1.22
N GLN A 304 -4.38 -18.85 -1.15
CA GLN A 304 -4.62 -18.02 -2.33
C GLN A 304 -3.48 -17.02 -2.52
N LEU A 305 -2.79 -17.13 -3.63
CA LEU A 305 -1.74 -16.19 -4.04
C LEU A 305 -2.38 -14.92 -4.60
N GLU A 306 -1.95 -13.76 -4.12
CA GLU A 306 -2.42 -12.46 -4.59
C GLU A 306 -1.39 -11.78 -5.50
N ASP A 307 -0.09 -11.80 -5.13
CA ASP A 307 0.99 -11.19 -5.91
C ASP A 307 2.35 -11.80 -5.60
N ILE A 308 3.32 -11.61 -6.52
CA ILE A 308 4.71 -12.06 -6.42
C ILE A 308 5.66 -10.94 -6.83
N PHE A 309 6.72 -10.78 -6.04
CA PHE A 309 7.85 -9.92 -6.37
C PHE A 309 9.18 -10.67 -6.27
N LEU A 310 10.01 -10.56 -7.29
CA LEU A 310 11.36 -11.12 -7.29
C LEU A 310 12.37 -10.06 -6.84
N LEU A 311 12.86 -10.17 -5.63
CA LEU A 311 13.94 -9.33 -5.14
C LEU A 311 15.27 -9.86 -5.65
N ARG A 312 15.90 -9.12 -6.56
CA ARG A 312 17.20 -9.48 -7.11
C ARG A 312 18.28 -9.41 -6.03
N THR A 313 19.06 -10.47 -5.96
CA THR A 313 20.26 -10.55 -5.12
C THR A 313 21.50 -10.25 -5.94
N LYS A 314 22.69 -10.31 -5.32
CA LYS A 314 23.96 -10.22 -6.05
C LYS A 314 24.14 -11.35 -7.08
N ASP A 315 23.52 -12.49 -6.83
CA ASP A 315 23.44 -13.60 -7.76
C ASP A 315 22.05 -13.55 -8.46
N GLU A 316 22.02 -13.12 -9.71
CA GLU A 316 20.80 -13.03 -10.53
C GLU A 316 20.05 -14.36 -10.68
N ARG A 317 20.74 -15.48 -10.46
CA ARG A 317 20.18 -16.83 -10.48
C ARG A 317 19.39 -17.18 -9.24
N ASN A 318 19.63 -16.49 -8.13
CA ASN A 318 19.02 -16.77 -6.84
C ASN A 318 18.28 -15.55 -6.27
N PRO A 319 17.22 -15.04 -6.94
CA PRO A 319 16.37 -14.02 -6.36
C PRO A 319 15.62 -14.57 -5.14
N ASP A 320 15.30 -13.68 -4.19
CA ASP A 320 14.34 -13.98 -3.15
C ASP A 320 12.92 -13.73 -3.68
N VAL A 321 12.02 -14.68 -3.48
CA VAL A 321 10.63 -14.63 -3.98
C VAL A 321 9.73 -14.19 -2.85
N TYR A 322 9.27 -12.94 -2.89
CA TYR A 322 8.26 -12.39 -1.98
C TYR A 322 6.87 -12.66 -2.53
N ALA A 323 5.98 -13.19 -1.72
CA ALA A 323 4.64 -13.54 -2.16
C ALA A 323 3.58 -13.15 -1.12
N ILE A 324 2.53 -12.46 -1.57
CA ILE A 324 1.34 -12.18 -0.76
C ILE A 324 0.36 -13.34 -0.91
N PHE A 325 -0.11 -13.82 0.22
CA PHE A 325 -1.16 -14.83 0.30
C PHE A 325 -2.36 -14.32 1.08
N SER A 326 -3.53 -14.86 0.76
CA SER A 326 -4.75 -14.65 1.53
C SER A 326 -5.41 -15.98 1.91
N THR A 327 -6.28 -15.93 2.92
CA THR A 327 -7.16 -17.07 3.25
C THR A 327 -8.33 -17.11 2.27
N ILE A 328 -8.86 -18.32 2.04
CA ILE A 328 -10.04 -18.54 1.19
C ILE A 328 -11.34 -18.36 1.98
N SER A 329 -11.24 -18.35 3.32
CA SER A 329 -12.39 -18.29 4.22
C SER A 329 -13.10 -16.94 4.17
N ASN A 330 -14.42 -16.94 4.04
CA ASN A 330 -15.25 -15.74 4.16
C ASN A 330 -15.45 -15.32 5.65
N VAL A 331 -15.16 -16.20 6.59
CA VAL A 331 -15.34 -15.96 8.04
C VAL A 331 -14.08 -15.36 8.66
N PHE A 332 -12.91 -15.79 8.19
CA PHE A 332 -11.62 -15.32 8.65
C PHE A 332 -10.83 -14.75 7.47
N GLN A 333 -10.69 -13.43 7.41
CA GLN A 333 -9.83 -12.76 6.45
C GLN A 333 -8.44 -12.59 7.05
N GLY A 334 -7.49 -13.34 6.50
CA GLY A 334 -6.08 -13.25 6.85
C GLY A 334 -5.23 -13.06 5.60
N PHE A 335 -4.14 -12.31 5.76
CA PHE A 335 -3.12 -12.09 4.75
C PHE A 335 -1.76 -12.40 5.35
N ALA A 336 -0.89 -12.96 4.52
CA ALA A 336 0.47 -13.26 4.92
C ALA A 336 1.45 -12.94 3.78
N VAL A 337 2.66 -12.51 4.13
CA VAL A 337 3.79 -12.44 3.20
C VAL A 337 4.77 -13.54 3.54
N CYS A 338 4.98 -14.45 2.58
CA CYS A 338 5.98 -15.51 2.66
C CYS A 338 7.14 -15.24 1.70
N VAL A 339 8.36 -15.58 2.12
CA VAL A 339 9.57 -15.41 1.34
C VAL A 339 10.19 -16.76 1.04
N TYR A 340 10.44 -17.04 -0.24
CA TYR A 340 11.05 -18.30 -0.68
C TYR A 340 12.39 -18.05 -1.33
N ARG A 341 13.36 -18.94 -1.06
CA ARG A 341 14.63 -18.92 -1.77
C ARG A 341 14.50 -19.70 -3.07
N MET A 342 15.06 -19.18 -4.14
CA MET A 342 15.03 -19.86 -5.43
C MET A 342 15.72 -21.23 -5.38
N ALA A 343 16.74 -21.38 -4.53
CA ALA A 343 17.41 -22.66 -4.31
C ALA A 343 16.45 -23.75 -3.77
N ASP A 344 15.58 -23.39 -2.81
CA ASP A 344 14.61 -24.32 -2.21
C ASP A 344 13.53 -24.73 -3.23
N ILE A 345 13.13 -23.82 -4.12
CA ILE A 345 12.23 -24.09 -5.24
C ILE A 345 12.87 -25.11 -6.19
N ARG A 346 14.16 -24.92 -6.55
CA ARG A 346 14.89 -25.87 -7.41
C ARG A 346 15.05 -27.23 -6.76
N GLU A 347 15.34 -27.26 -5.45
CA GLU A 347 15.44 -28.52 -4.69
C GLU A 347 14.14 -29.30 -4.72
N ALA A 348 12.98 -28.65 -4.56
CA ALA A 348 11.69 -29.30 -4.67
C ALA A 348 11.49 -29.97 -6.04
N PHE A 349 11.91 -29.33 -7.12
CA PHE A 349 11.85 -29.91 -8.48
C PHE A 349 12.84 -31.06 -8.73
N ASN A 350 13.87 -31.19 -7.93
CA ASN A 350 14.80 -32.32 -7.95
C ASN A 350 14.36 -33.46 -7.00
N GLY A 351 13.30 -33.22 -6.21
CA GLY A 351 12.71 -34.18 -5.29
C GLY A 351 11.85 -35.26 -5.97
N PRO A 352 11.19 -36.16 -5.22
CA PRO A 352 10.31 -37.19 -5.78
C PRO A 352 9.06 -36.57 -6.45
N PHE A 353 8.51 -37.25 -7.43
CA PHE A 353 7.22 -36.92 -8.05
C PHE A 353 6.07 -37.37 -7.16
N ALA A 354 4.96 -36.65 -7.20
CA ALA A 354 3.73 -37.08 -6.55
C ALA A 354 3.03 -38.14 -7.40
N HIS A 355 2.51 -39.16 -6.74
CA HIS A 355 1.84 -40.27 -7.38
C HIS A 355 0.63 -40.74 -6.58
N LYS A 356 -0.37 -41.23 -7.28
CA LYS A 356 -1.51 -41.94 -6.73
C LYS A 356 -1.72 -43.24 -7.50
N GLU A 357 -1.59 -44.31 -6.83
CA GLU A 357 -1.57 -45.66 -7.47
C GLU A 357 -2.92 -46.01 -8.10
N SER A 358 -4.01 -45.73 -7.38
CA SER A 358 -5.37 -45.85 -7.87
C SER A 358 -6.29 -44.79 -7.23
N PRO A 359 -7.53 -44.59 -7.72
CA PRO A 359 -8.47 -43.62 -7.10
C PRO A 359 -8.69 -43.80 -5.60
N ASP A 360 -8.57 -45.01 -5.10
CA ASP A 360 -8.84 -45.36 -3.70
C ASP A 360 -7.62 -45.17 -2.76
N TYR A 361 -6.42 -45.00 -3.35
CA TYR A 361 -5.20 -44.82 -2.58
C TYR A 361 -4.95 -43.36 -2.26
N GLN A 362 -4.15 -43.13 -1.22
CA GLN A 362 -3.68 -41.77 -0.89
C GLN A 362 -2.54 -41.33 -1.80
N TRP A 363 -2.39 -40.02 -1.99
CA TRP A 363 -1.23 -39.48 -2.68
C TRP A 363 0.04 -39.74 -1.87
N GLY A 364 1.11 -40.12 -2.56
CA GLY A 364 2.43 -40.40 -2.00
C GLY A 364 3.56 -39.99 -2.94
N ALA A 365 4.77 -40.23 -2.45
CA ALA A 365 5.96 -40.10 -3.29
C ALA A 365 6.02 -41.29 -4.29
N TYR A 366 6.38 -40.99 -5.56
CA TYR A 366 6.63 -42.04 -6.54
C TYR A 366 7.91 -42.81 -6.16
N GLU A 367 7.79 -44.08 -5.88
CA GLU A 367 8.91 -44.98 -5.48
C GLU A 367 9.47 -45.80 -6.65
N GLY A 368 8.82 -45.75 -7.83
CA GLY A 368 9.24 -46.48 -9.05
C GLY A 368 10.48 -45.85 -9.70
N ARG A 369 10.95 -46.49 -10.76
CA ARG A 369 12.09 -46.05 -11.54
C ARG A 369 11.71 -44.82 -12.40
N VAL A 370 12.32 -43.68 -12.12
CA VAL A 370 12.18 -42.44 -12.93
C VAL A 370 13.00 -42.61 -14.22
N PRO A 371 12.42 -42.38 -15.42
CA PRO A 371 13.12 -42.53 -16.69
C PRO A 371 14.23 -41.47 -16.85
N TYR A 372 15.21 -41.76 -17.74
CA TYR A 372 16.30 -40.81 -18.03
C TYR A 372 16.17 -40.29 -19.50
N PRO A 373 16.37 -38.98 -19.78
CA PRO A 373 16.68 -37.93 -18.81
C PRO A 373 15.51 -37.70 -17.85
N ARG A 374 15.80 -37.18 -16.65
CA ARG A 374 14.74 -36.91 -15.66
C ARG A 374 13.65 -36.02 -16.26
N PRO A 375 12.36 -36.36 -16.14
CA PRO A 375 11.28 -35.52 -16.62
C PRO A 375 11.36 -34.10 -16.02
N GLY A 376 11.13 -33.06 -16.86
CA GLY A 376 11.21 -31.67 -16.47
C GLY A 376 12.62 -31.05 -16.52
N VAL A 377 13.66 -31.74 -16.97
CA VAL A 377 14.97 -31.17 -17.27
C VAL A 377 15.03 -30.63 -18.70
N CYS A 378 15.91 -29.70 -18.93
CA CYS A 378 16.12 -29.09 -20.24
C CYS A 378 17.20 -29.85 -21.02
N PRO A 379 17.08 -30.00 -22.36
CA PRO A 379 18.18 -30.47 -23.18
C PRO A 379 19.32 -29.44 -23.15
N SER A 380 20.39 -29.76 -22.43
CA SER A 380 21.52 -28.90 -22.16
C SER A 380 22.78 -29.71 -21.93
N LYS A 381 23.94 -29.07 -21.84
CA LYS A 381 25.20 -29.73 -21.55
C LYS A 381 25.18 -30.55 -20.26
N ILE A 382 24.41 -30.14 -19.27
CA ILE A 382 24.27 -30.86 -17.97
C ILE A 382 23.48 -32.15 -18.13
N THR A 383 22.52 -32.20 -19.07
CA THR A 383 21.65 -33.36 -19.34
C THR A 383 22.33 -34.40 -20.21
N ASN A 384 23.39 -34.00 -20.92
CA ASN A 384 24.10 -34.91 -21.81
C ASN A 384 25.09 -35.79 -21.00
N GLN A 385 25.10 -37.07 -21.36
CA GLN A 385 26.06 -38.06 -20.84
C GLN A 385 26.85 -38.65 -22.01
N PRO A 386 28.04 -39.17 -21.81
CA PRO A 386 28.79 -39.87 -22.85
C PRO A 386 27.95 -40.97 -23.52
N GLY A 387 27.73 -40.84 -24.82
CA GLY A 387 26.90 -41.79 -25.61
C GLY A 387 25.38 -41.57 -25.49
N ARG A 388 24.93 -40.52 -24.79
CA ARG A 388 23.51 -40.12 -24.70
C ARG A 388 23.39 -38.59 -24.73
N GLU A 389 23.50 -38.05 -25.93
CA GLU A 389 23.34 -36.61 -26.16
C GLU A 389 21.93 -36.29 -26.67
N PHE A 390 21.33 -35.25 -26.08
CA PHE A 390 20.02 -34.75 -26.46
C PHE A 390 20.17 -33.31 -26.99
N GLY A 391 20.03 -33.13 -28.30
CA GLY A 391 20.09 -31.80 -28.94
C GLY A 391 18.81 -30.99 -28.74
N SER A 392 17.69 -31.68 -28.55
CA SER A 392 16.39 -31.05 -28.29
C SER A 392 15.46 -31.99 -27.51
N THR A 393 14.31 -31.46 -27.05
CA THR A 393 13.29 -32.28 -26.39
C THR A 393 12.66 -33.34 -27.32
N LYS A 394 12.79 -33.21 -28.64
CA LYS A 394 12.36 -34.24 -29.61
C LYS A 394 13.19 -35.51 -29.52
N ASP A 395 14.42 -35.44 -29.04
CA ASP A 395 15.33 -36.57 -28.88
C ASP A 395 15.06 -37.31 -27.55
N PHE A 396 14.19 -36.80 -26.70
CA PHE A 396 13.82 -37.47 -25.45
C PHE A 396 13.01 -38.75 -25.75
N PRO A 397 13.29 -39.84 -25.03
CA PRO A 397 12.52 -41.09 -25.18
C PRO A 397 11.02 -40.84 -24.87
N ASP A 398 10.14 -41.52 -25.61
CA ASP A 398 8.69 -41.44 -25.41
C ASP A 398 8.28 -41.75 -23.95
N SER A 399 9.01 -42.66 -23.28
CA SER A 399 8.80 -43.01 -21.88
C SER A 399 9.02 -41.83 -20.93
N VAL A 400 9.96 -40.91 -21.24
CA VAL A 400 10.21 -39.68 -20.47
C VAL A 400 9.03 -38.71 -20.63
N LEU A 401 8.57 -38.51 -21.84
CA LEU A 401 7.46 -37.61 -22.18
C LEU A 401 6.13 -38.12 -21.61
N GLN A 402 5.86 -39.45 -21.68
CA GLN A 402 4.69 -40.06 -21.07
C GLN A 402 4.72 -39.94 -19.54
N PHE A 403 5.89 -40.10 -18.94
CA PHE A 403 6.05 -39.92 -17.49
C PHE A 403 5.78 -38.46 -17.08
N ALA A 404 6.36 -37.49 -17.79
CA ALA A 404 6.14 -36.07 -17.54
C ALA A 404 4.65 -35.67 -17.62
N ARG A 405 3.93 -36.23 -18.62
CA ARG A 405 2.48 -36.04 -18.80
C ARG A 405 1.66 -36.60 -17.63
N SER A 406 2.04 -37.77 -17.10
CA SER A 406 1.29 -38.49 -16.07
C SER A 406 1.65 -38.06 -14.65
N HIS A 407 2.86 -37.50 -14.43
CA HIS A 407 3.39 -37.04 -13.12
C HIS A 407 3.92 -35.59 -13.15
N PRO A 408 3.05 -34.60 -13.42
CA PRO A 408 3.49 -33.20 -13.49
C PRO A 408 3.72 -32.58 -12.11
N LEU A 409 3.23 -33.21 -11.03
CA LEU A 409 3.29 -32.66 -9.67
C LEU A 409 4.47 -33.25 -8.89
N MET A 410 5.20 -32.37 -8.22
CA MET A 410 6.25 -32.76 -7.26
C MET A 410 5.62 -33.10 -5.90
N TRP A 411 6.15 -34.14 -5.22
CA TRP A 411 5.65 -34.55 -3.91
C TRP A 411 6.02 -33.56 -2.79
N ARG A 412 7.27 -33.10 -2.79
CA ARG A 412 7.73 -32.19 -1.71
C ARG A 412 7.25 -30.78 -1.99
N PRO A 413 6.51 -30.15 -1.06
CA PRO A 413 6.15 -28.73 -1.17
C PRO A 413 7.36 -27.85 -0.87
N VAL A 414 7.31 -26.62 -1.34
CA VAL A 414 8.27 -25.55 -1.01
C VAL A 414 7.76 -24.78 0.20
N PHE A 415 8.57 -24.68 1.22
CA PHE A 415 8.27 -23.89 2.42
C PHE A 415 8.99 -22.54 2.39
N PRO A 416 8.49 -21.54 3.11
CA PRO A 416 9.18 -20.28 3.29
C PRO A 416 10.57 -20.47 3.90
N ALA A 417 11.51 -19.58 3.57
CA ALA A 417 12.90 -19.62 4.05
C ALA A 417 13.02 -19.68 5.58
N LEU A 418 12.09 -19.02 6.29
CA LEU A 418 12.03 -19.04 7.77
C LEU A 418 10.99 -20.03 8.32
N ARG A 419 10.43 -20.90 7.47
CA ARG A 419 9.34 -21.83 7.82
C ARG A 419 8.05 -21.15 8.31
N GLN A 420 7.98 -19.83 8.26
CA GLN A 420 6.84 -19.02 8.66
C GLN A 420 6.78 -17.74 7.81
N PRO A 421 5.62 -17.05 7.77
CA PRO A 421 5.50 -15.76 7.12
C PRO A 421 6.37 -14.69 7.80
N VAL A 422 6.85 -13.71 7.03
CA VAL A 422 7.52 -12.52 7.54
C VAL A 422 6.55 -11.42 7.98
N LEU A 423 5.29 -11.52 7.55
CA LEU A 423 4.21 -10.61 7.89
C LEU A 423 2.89 -11.38 7.91
N VAL A 424 2.07 -11.12 8.93
CA VAL A 424 0.70 -11.65 9.03
C VAL A 424 -0.25 -10.54 9.44
N LYS A 425 -1.30 -10.35 8.66
CA LYS A 425 -2.38 -9.40 8.96
C LYS A 425 -3.71 -10.14 9.02
N ALA A 426 -4.43 -10.00 10.11
CA ALA A 426 -5.75 -10.59 10.27
C ALA A 426 -6.77 -9.53 10.66
N ASN A 427 -7.99 -9.68 10.20
CA ASN A 427 -9.13 -8.80 10.53
C ASN A 427 -8.88 -7.31 10.23
N ILE A 428 -8.12 -7.02 9.18
CA ILE A 428 -7.90 -5.66 8.70
C ILE A 428 -9.03 -5.22 7.74
N PRO A 429 -9.37 -3.92 7.68
CA PRO A 429 -10.49 -3.42 6.87
C PRO A 429 -10.20 -3.33 5.37
N TYR A 430 -9.07 -3.82 4.89
CA TYR A 430 -8.64 -3.79 3.50
C TYR A 430 -7.94 -5.11 3.12
N LYS A 431 -7.80 -5.34 1.81
CA LYS A 431 -7.09 -6.51 1.27
C LYS A 431 -5.71 -6.10 0.76
N LEU A 432 -4.71 -6.91 1.04
CA LEU A 432 -3.38 -6.76 0.45
C LEU A 432 -3.41 -7.30 -0.99
N LYS A 433 -2.92 -6.51 -1.96
CA LYS A 433 -3.06 -6.82 -3.39
C LYS A 433 -1.75 -6.86 -4.16
N GLN A 434 -0.83 -5.96 -3.89
CA GLN A 434 0.41 -5.82 -4.64
C GLN A 434 1.58 -5.70 -3.68
N ILE A 435 2.76 -6.19 -4.07
CA ILE A 435 3.98 -6.05 -3.29
C ILE A 435 5.17 -5.72 -4.17
N VAL A 436 5.97 -4.76 -3.74
CA VAL A 436 7.32 -4.52 -4.24
C VAL A 436 8.27 -4.36 -3.05
N VAL A 437 9.51 -4.77 -3.21
CA VAL A 437 10.49 -4.80 -2.13
C VAL A 437 11.78 -4.13 -2.56
N ASP A 438 12.36 -3.31 -1.70
CA ASP A 438 13.69 -2.72 -1.88
C ASP A 438 14.62 -3.16 -0.76
N ARG A 439 15.82 -3.60 -1.14
CA ARG A 439 16.88 -3.98 -0.19
C ARG A 439 17.76 -2.79 0.13
N VAL A 440 17.58 -2.24 1.32
CA VAL A 440 18.19 -0.98 1.76
C VAL A 440 19.32 -1.27 2.75
N GLU A 441 20.48 -0.65 2.53
CA GLU A 441 21.57 -0.66 3.48
C GLU A 441 21.38 0.45 4.53
N ALA A 442 21.51 0.10 5.80
CA ALA A 442 21.46 0.97 6.96
C ALA A 442 22.75 0.87 7.78
N GLU A 443 22.90 1.71 8.81
CA GLU A 443 24.11 1.71 9.65
C GLU A 443 24.30 0.39 10.42
N ASP A 444 23.20 -0.23 10.84
CA ASP A 444 23.18 -1.43 11.68
C ASP A 444 22.88 -2.73 10.89
N GLY A 445 22.75 -2.66 9.57
CA GLY A 445 22.51 -3.83 8.73
C GLY A 445 21.83 -3.56 7.41
N GLN A 446 21.36 -4.63 6.79
CA GLN A 446 20.60 -4.61 5.53
C GLN A 446 19.17 -5.02 5.79
N TYR A 447 18.21 -4.29 5.24
CA TYR A 447 16.78 -4.45 5.47
C TYR A 447 16.00 -4.52 4.16
N ASP A 448 15.09 -5.45 4.09
CA ASP A 448 14.14 -5.56 2.99
C ASP A 448 12.88 -4.76 3.34
N VAL A 449 12.70 -3.63 2.66
CA VAL A 449 11.57 -2.72 2.85
C VAL A 449 10.46 -3.12 1.88
N MET A 450 9.36 -3.61 2.41
CA MET A 450 8.17 -4.01 1.67
C MET A 450 7.22 -2.82 1.49
N PHE A 451 6.83 -2.55 0.26
CA PHE A 451 5.73 -1.65 -0.07
C PHE A 451 4.55 -2.50 -0.52
N ILE A 452 3.45 -2.42 0.21
CA ILE A 452 2.29 -3.28 0.01
C ILE A 452 1.08 -2.43 -0.34
N GLY A 453 0.54 -2.65 -1.53
CA GLY A 453 -0.66 -1.99 -2.03
C GLY A 453 -1.94 -2.70 -1.60
N THR A 454 -2.99 -1.92 -1.32
CA THR A 454 -4.27 -2.40 -0.85
C THR A 454 -5.40 -2.19 -1.87
N ASP A 455 -6.55 -2.82 -1.63
CA ASP A 455 -7.77 -2.63 -2.44
C ASP A 455 -8.50 -1.30 -2.18
N VAL A 456 -8.05 -0.52 -1.19
CA VAL A 456 -8.60 0.80 -0.86
C VAL A 456 -7.69 1.97 -1.28
N GLY A 457 -6.60 1.70 -2.02
CA GLY A 457 -5.70 2.74 -2.52
C GLY A 457 -4.67 3.25 -1.51
N THR A 458 -4.41 2.47 -0.49
CA THR A 458 -3.39 2.73 0.53
C THR A 458 -2.15 1.89 0.26
N VAL A 459 -0.98 2.46 0.45
CA VAL A 459 0.31 1.75 0.43
C VAL A 459 0.87 1.69 1.84
N LEU A 460 1.19 0.49 2.30
CA LEU A 460 1.90 0.24 3.55
C LEU A 460 3.40 0.10 3.27
N LYS A 461 4.22 0.75 4.07
CA LYS A 461 5.67 0.57 4.10
C LYS A 461 6.04 -0.20 5.35
N VAL A 462 6.56 -1.42 5.19
CA VAL A 462 6.77 -2.37 6.28
C VAL A 462 8.17 -2.96 6.23
N ILE A 463 8.78 -3.20 7.39
CA ILE A 463 9.97 -4.01 7.55
C ILE A 463 9.70 -5.18 8.49
N ALA A 464 10.42 -6.27 8.29
CA ALA A 464 10.39 -7.44 9.15
C ALA A 464 11.77 -7.62 9.81
N LEU A 465 11.80 -7.64 11.13
CA LEU A 465 13.03 -7.75 11.91
C LEU A 465 13.11 -9.13 12.53
N HIS A 466 14.23 -9.81 12.30
CA HIS A 466 14.47 -11.13 12.87
C HIS A 466 15.33 -11.00 14.12
N SER A 467 14.84 -11.53 15.23
CA SER A 467 15.64 -11.68 16.45
C SER A 467 16.63 -12.82 16.24
N GLY A 468 17.93 -12.55 16.43
CA GLY A 468 19.00 -13.54 16.15
C GLY A 468 18.90 -14.86 16.94
N ASN A 469 18.10 -14.94 18.00
CA ASN A 469 17.96 -16.08 18.89
C ASN A 469 16.53 -16.67 18.94
N SER A 470 15.54 -16.10 18.24
CA SER A 470 14.19 -16.63 18.19
C SER A 470 13.72 -16.74 16.73
N LEU A 471 12.80 -17.68 16.49
CA LEU A 471 12.07 -17.79 15.22
C LEU A 471 11.04 -16.64 15.06
N GLU A 472 10.89 -15.78 16.06
CA GLU A 472 9.93 -14.69 16.04
C GLU A 472 10.43 -13.56 15.16
N THR A 473 9.55 -13.10 14.30
CA THR A 473 9.76 -11.95 13.43
C THR A 473 8.94 -10.79 13.98
N GLU A 474 9.58 -9.67 14.31
CA GLU A 474 8.91 -8.43 14.64
C GLU A 474 8.52 -7.70 13.35
N GLU A 475 7.25 -7.44 13.17
CA GLU A 475 6.73 -6.61 12.08
C GLU A 475 6.69 -5.15 12.52
N VAL A 476 7.28 -4.26 11.71
CA VAL A 476 7.24 -2.82 11.95
C VAL A 476 6.62 -2.11 10.74
N THR A 477 5.41 -1.60 10.90
CA THR A 477 4.77 -0.75 9.90
C THR A 477 5.28 0.69 10.05
N LEU A 478 6.10 1.14 9.09
CA LEU A 478 6.71 2.46 9.12
C LEU A 478 5.73 3.54 8.69
N GLU A 479 5.07 3.33 7.57
CA GLU A 479 4.18 4.33 6.97
C GLU A 479 2.92 3.68 6.41
N GLU A 480 1.81 4.42 6.50
CA GLU A 480 0.54 4.16 5.81
C GLU A 480 0.20 5.39 4.96
N LEU A 481 0.21 5.21 3.64
CA LEU A 481 0.09 6.29 2.66
C LEU A 481 -1.22 6.16 1.90
N GLN A 482 -2.13 7.10 2.06
CA GLN A 482 -3.34 7.18 1.23
C GLN A 482 -2.97 7.83 -0.11
N VAL A 483 -2.72 7.00 -1.12
CA VAL A 483 -2.17 7.45 -2.41
C VAL A 483 -3.24 8.10 -3.30
N PHE A 484 -4.48 7.63 -3.23
CA PHE A 484 -5.59 8.13 -4.02
C PHE A 484 -6.64 8.85 -3.17
N LYS A 485 -7.31 9.85 -3.76
CA LYS A 485 -8.34 10.65 -3.08
C LYS A 485 -9.57 9.83 -2.69
N VAL A 486 -9.96 8.91 -3.57
CA VAL A 486 -11.12 8.02 -3.39
C VAL A 486 -10.59 6.59 -3.24
N PRO A 487 -11.15 5.78 -2.34
CA PRO A 487 -10.80 4.38 -2.24
C PRO A 487 -10.92 3.69 -3.61
N THR A 488 -9.80 3.14 -4.08
CA THR A 488 -9.70 2.46 -5.38
C THR A 488 -8.65 1.35 -5.28
N PRO A 489 -8.87 0.17 -5.86
CA PRO A 489 -7.92 -0.92 -5.74
C PRO A 489 -6.60 -0.60 -6.45
N ILE A 490 -5.49 -0.86 -5.77
CA ILE A 490 -4.17 -0.86 -6.39
C ILE A 490 -4.05 -2.14 -7.22
N THR A 491 -3.81 -1.98 -8.52
CA THR A 491 -3.76 -3.08 -9.49
C THR A 491 -2.36 -3.39 -10.01
N SER A 492 -1.43 -2.44 -9.85
CA SER A 492 -0.02 -2.63 -10.21
C SER A 492 0.87 -1.74 -9.35
N MET A 493 2.07 -2.21 -9.07
CA MET A 493 3.12 -1.43 -8.42
C MET A 493 4.46 -1.73 -9.07
N ASP A 494 5.23 -0.67 -9.34
CA ASP A 494 6.60 -0.74 -9.83
C ASP A 494 7.51 0.14 -8.99
N ILE A 495 8.74 -0.30 -8.78
CA ILE A 495 9.72 0.43 -7.99
C ILE A 495 10.94 0.82 -8.81
N SER A 496 11.34 2.09 -8.75
CA SER A 496 12.61 2.58 -9.27
C SER A 496 13.54 2.99 -8.13
N VAL A 497 14.46 2.11 -7.80
CA VAL A 497 15.51 2.40 -6.81
C VAL A 497 16.43 3.54 -7.29
N LYS A 498 16.70 3.59 -8.58
CA LYS A 498 17.49 4.67 -9.21
C LYS A 498 16.86 6.05 -9.00
N ARG A 499 15.52 6.15 -9.16
CA ARG A 499 14.77 7.40 -9.02
C ARG A 499 14.21 7.63 -7.62
N GLN A 500 14.38 6.66 -6.74
CA GLN A 500 13.82 6.66 -5.38
C GLN A 500 12.30 6.92 -5.40
N ALA A 501 11.61 6.25 -6.32
CA ALA A 501 10.20 6.43 -6.58
C ALA A 501 9.47 5.10 -6.72
N LEU A 502 8.25 5.07 -6.18
CA LEU A 502 7.26 4.02 -6.33
C LEU A 502 6.20 4.51 -7.31
N TYR A 503 5.83 3.67 -8.26
CA TYR A 503 4.74 3.91 -9.21
C TYR A 503 3.58 3.01 -8.84
N VAL A 504 2.45 3.62 -8.52
CA VAL A 504 1.26 2.92 -8.00
C VAL A 504 0.12 3.10 -8.99
N GLY A 505 -0.30 2.01 -9.62
CA GLY A 505 -1.39 2.00 -10.60
C GLY A 505 -2.72 1.57 -9.98
N SER A 506 -3.77 2.26 -10.40
CA SER A 506 -5.17 1.93 -10.10
C SER A 506 -6.04 2.23 -11.32
N PRO A 507 -7.28 1.76 -11.42
CA PRO A 507 -8.18 2.16 -12.49
C PRO A 507 -8.35 3.69 -12.63
N ALA A 508 -8.15 4.44 -11.54
CA ALA A 508 -8.23 5.90 -11.52
C ALA A 508 -7.00 6.61 -12.14
N GLY A 509 -5.88 5.90 -12.31
CA GLY A 509 -4.64 6.45 -12.85
C GLY A 509 -3.39 5.90 -12.19
N VAL A 510 -2.26 6.53 -12.44
CA VAL A 510 -0.98 6.18 -11.85
C VAL A 510 -0.47 7.30 -10.95
N ALA A 511 -0.02 6.93 -9.76
CA ALA A 511 0.64 7.84 -8.82
C ALA A 511 2.13 7.53 -8.74
N GLN A 512 2.97 8.56 -8.80
CA GLN A 512 4.38 8.48 -8.45
C GLN A 512 4.56 8.96 -7.02
N VAL A 513 5.14 8.14 -6.15
CA VAL A 513 5.36 8.41 -4.73
C VAL A 513 6.83 8.23 -4.39
N LYS A 514 7.42 9.14 -3.60
CA LYS A 514 8.81 8.96 -3.13
C LYS A 514 8.93 7.75 -2.20
N LEU A 515 10.08 7.03 -2.23
CA LEU A 515 10.32 5.87 -1.36
C LEU A 515 10.55 6.27 0.10
N HIS A 516 11.02 7.50 0.35
CA HIS A 516 11.31 8.00 1.70
C HIS A 516 10.83 9.44 1.90
N ARG A 517 10.56 9.80 3.16
CA ARG A 517 10.05 11.10 3.62
C ARG A 517 10.66 11.46 4.97
N CYS A 518 11.99 11.39 5.07
CA CYS A 518 12.73 11.49 6.34
C CYS A 518 12.41 12.75 7.13
N GLU A 519 12.26 13.89 6.43
CA GLU A 519 11.91 15.16 7.03
C GLU A 519 10.54 15.20 7.74
N THR A 520 9.67 14.22 7.50
CA THR A 520 8.36 14.14 8.17
C THR A 520 8.41 13.46 9.52
N TYR A 521 9.46 12.71 9.80
CA TYR A 521 9.57 11.98 11.07
C TYR A 521 9.81 12.90 12.26
N GLY A 522 10.32 14.11 12.05
CA GLY A 522 10.49 15.11 13.08
C GLY A 522 11.76 15.94 12.95
N LYS A 523 11.94 16.85 13.90
CA LYS A 523 13.09 17.77 13.96
C LYS A 523 14.11 17.39 15.03
N ALA A 524 13.86 16.32 15.79
CA ALA A 524 14.73 15.83 16.85
C ALA A 524 15.45 14.55 16.42
N CYS A 525 16.67 14.35 16.92
CA CYS A 525 17.43 13.12 16.74
C CYS A 525 16.62 11.89 17.17
N ALA A 526 15.97 11.97 18.35
CA ALA A 526 15.17 10.88 18.88
C ALA A 526 14.01 10.50 17.97
N GLU A 527 13.30 11.47 17.41
CA GLU A 527 12.18 11.24 16.49
C GLU A 527 12.64 10.54 15.20
N CYS A 528 13.83 10.92 14.69
CA CYS A 528 14.42 10.27 13.52
C CYS A 528 14.83 8.82 13.81
N CYS A 529 15.45 8.54 14.94
CA CYS A 529 15.84 7.18 15.34
C CYS A 529 14.64 6.29 15.61
N LEU A 530 13.60 6.83 16.26
CA LEU A 530 12.34 6.12 16.52
C LEU A 530 11.59 5.77 15.24
N ALA A 531 11.84 6.45 14.12
CA ALA A 531 11.21 6.14 12.84
C ALA A 531 11.55 4.73 12.34
N ARG A 532 12.72 4.19 12.69
CA ARG A 532 13.21 2.87 12.26
C ARG A 532 13.18 2.68 10.74
N ASP A 533 13.22 3.79 9.98
CA ASP A 533 13.18 3.75 8.52
C ASP A 533 14.59 3.56 7.97
N PRO A 534 14.89 2.44 7.28
CA PRO A 534 16.23 2.17 6.75
C PRO A 534 16.73 3.22 5.77
N TYR A 535 15.83 3.94 5.10
CA TYR A 535 16.21 5.04 4.21
C TYR A 535 16.67 6.30 4.95
N CYS A 536 16.40 6.44 6.27
CA CYS A 536 16.51 7.70 6.99
C CYS A 536 17.50 7.63 8.15
N ALA A 537 18.29 8.69 8.32
CA ALA A 537 19.20 8.84 9.43
C ALA A 537 19.27 10.30 9.88
N TRP A 538 19.56 10.52 11.15
CA TRP A 538 19.91 11.84 11.68
C TRP A 538 21.33 12.21 11.22
N ASP A 539 21.52 13.40 10.65
CA ASP A 539 22.81 13.88 10.15
C ASP A 539 23.59 14.79 11.11
N GLY A 540 22.99 15.09 12.27
CA GLY A 540 23.49 16.03 13.30
C GLY A 540 22.60 17.27 13.42
N SER A 541 21.73 17.54 12.44
CA SER A 541 20.83 18.70 12.41
C SER A 541 19.41 18.35 11.99
N LEU A 542 19.24 17.41 11.06
CA LEU A 542 17.95 17.04 10.48
C LEU A 542 17.87 15.53 10.26
N CYS A 543 16.63 15.03 10.20
CA CYS A 543 16.37 13.68 9.70
C CYS A 543 16.42 13.69 8.17
N THR A 544 17.44 13.06 7.61
CA THR A 544 17.73 13.08 6.16
C THR A 544 17.87 11.68 5.60
N ARG A 545 17.96 11.58 4.28
CA ARG A 545 18.26 10.29 3.64
C ARG A 545 19.60 9.75 4.12
N TYR A 546 19.60 8.46 4.52
CA TYR A 546 20.84 7.75 4.86
C TYR A 546 21.80 7.70 3.67
N MET A 547 23.02 8.13 3.90
CA MET A 547 24.12 8.09 2.93
C MET A 547 25.32 7.40 3.58
N PRO A 548 25.77 6.22 3.11
CA PRO A 548 26.91 5.50 3.67
C PRO A 548 28.19 6.34 3.74
N ASN A 549 28.37 7.23 2.77
CA ASN A 549 29.55 8.10 2.63
C ASN A 549 29.47 9.42 3.43
N SER A 550 28.38 9.68 4.16
CA SER A 550 28.26 10.88 5.01
C SER A 550 29.14 10.77 6.25
N LYS A 551 29.45 11.94 6.90
CA LYS A 551 30.29 11.99 8.09
C LYS A 551 29.67 11.15 9.23
N ARG A 552 30.29 10.00 9.51
CA ARG A 552 29.83 9.03 10.51
C ARG A 552 29.71 9.60 11.93
N ARG A 553 30.52 10.61 12.29
CA ARG A 553 30.56 11.18 13.66
C ARG A 553 29.18 11.73 14.13
N TYR A 554 28.39 12.31 13.23
CA TYR A 554 27.10 12.95 13.58
C TYR A 554 25.90 12.10 13.20
N ARG A 555 26.11 11.04 12.42
CA ARG A 555 25.03 10.19 11.93
C ARG A 555 24.50 9.28 13.02
N ARG A 556 23.16 9.24 13.21
CA ARG A 556 22.47 8.38 14.15
C ARG A 556 21.34 7.66 13.43
N GLN A 557 21.31 6.35 13.62
CA GLN A 557 20.28 5.45 13.10
C GLN A 557 20.25 4.19 13.96
N ASP A 558 19.09 3.68 14.29
CA ASP A 558 18.91 2.42 15.02
C ASP A 558 17.60 1.77 14.57
N ILE A 559 17.70 0.88 13.59
CA ILE A 559 16.53 0.20 13.01
C ILE A 559 16.11 -0.95 13.92
N ARG A 560 17.09 -1.66 14.46
CA ARG A 560 16.86 -2.91 15.20
C ARG A 560 16.22 -2.67 16.57
N HIS A 561 16.70 -1.72 17.35
CA HIS A 561 16.34 -1.59 18.77
C HIS A 561 15.47 -0.36 19.06
N ALA A 562 15.44 0.63 18.16
CA ALA A 562 14.75 1.90 18.36
C ALA A 562 15.07 2.56 19.70
N ASN A 563 16.38 2.62 20.05
CA ASN A 563 16.81 3.19 21.33
C ASN A 563 17.33 4.63 21.17
N PRO A 564 16.45 5.66 21.24
CA PRO A 564 16.85 7.04 21.06
C PRO A 564 17.74 7.54 22.20
N MET A 565 17.62 6.95 23.39
CA MET A 565 18.42 7.35 24.56
C MET A 565 19.91 7.04 24.36
N LEU A 566 20.25 5.93 23.73
CA LEU A 566 21.64 5.59 23.42
C LEU A 566 22.17 6.37 22.22
N GLN A 567 21.34 6.65 21.23
CA GLN A 567 21.77 7.28 19.98
C GLN A 567 21.89 8.81 20.10
N CYS A 568 21.09 9.47 20.92
CA CYS A 568 20.90 10.91 20.94
C CYS A 568 21.27 11.59 22.25
N MET A 569 22.05 10.92 23.13
CA MET A 569 22.48 11.48 24.44
C MET A 569 23.27 12.81 24.35
N ASP A 570 23.92 13.06 23.21
CA ASP A 570 24.77 14.23 23.02
C ASP A 570 23.96 15.52 22.76
N GLN A 571 22.66 15.42 22.60
CA GLN A 571 21.78 16.56 22.30
C GLN A 571 20.94 16.88 23.53
N ASN A 572 21.28 17.98 24.20
CA ASN A 572 20.51 18.49 25.33
C ASN A 572 19.04 18.68 24.92
N SER A 573 18.15 17.96 25.57
CA SER A 573 16.71 18.00 25.35
C SER A 573 16.06 19.36 25.70
N GLU A 574 16.81 20.28 26.26
CA GLU A 574 16.31 21.57 26.73
C GLU A 574 16.09 22.59 25.61
N ASP A 575 16.80 22.47 24.47
CA ASP A 575 16.69 23.46 23.37
C ASP A 575 15.58 23.11 22.33
N LEU A 576 14.91 21.99 22.48
CA LEU A 576 13.89 21.51 21.52
C LEU A 576 12.44 21.65 21.99
N ASP A 577 12.21 22.22 23.15
CA ASP A 577 10.89 22.64 23.67
C ASP A 577 10.33 23.84 22.87
N VAL A 578 10.32 23.77 21.55
CA VAL A 578 9.48 24.64 20.71
C VAL A 578 8.04 24.13 20.85
N THR A 579 7.53 24.29 22.07
CA THR A 579 6.13 23.98 22.33
C THR A 579 5.28 25.14 21.81
N GLU A 580 4.28 24.84 21.08
CA GLU A 580 3.26 25.77 20.64
C GLU A 580 2.42 26.16 21.88
N ASP A 581 2.64 27.34 22.39
CA ASP A 581 1.80 27.89 23.46
C ASP A 581 0.45 28.30 22.87
N ARG A 582 -0.61 27.64 23.29
CA ARG A 582 -1.99 27.91 22.84
C ARG A 582 -2.83 28.33 24.04
N VAL A 583 -3.74 29.27 23.82
CA VAL A 583 -4.79 29.61 24.79
C VAL A 583 -6.11 29.07 24.25
N VAL A 584 -6.81 28.31 25.08
CA VAL A 584 -8.13 27.76 24.77
C VAL A 584 -9.13 28.35 25.77
N TYR A 585 -10.20 28.94 25.26
CA TYR A 585 -11.29 29.47 26.07
C TYR A 585 -12.43 28.45 26.12
N GLY A 586 -12.85 28.11 27.31
CA GLY A 586 -14.01 27.24 27.53
C GLY A 586 -15.08 27.97 28.32
N THR A 587 -16.34 27.65 28.13
CA THR A 587 -17.44 28.21 28.92
C THR A 587 -17.78 27.25 30.06
N GLU A 588 -17.97 27.78 31.26
CA GLU A 588 -18.37 27.00 32.42
C GLU A 588 -19.63 26.14 32.11
N ASN A 589 -19.67 24.93 32.59
CA ASN A 589 -20.73 23.95 32.40
C ASN A 589 -20.89 23.42 30.96
N ASN A 590 -20.05 23.82 30.00
CA ASN A 590 -20.01 23.32 28.64
C ASN A 590 -18.85 22.32 28.41
N SER A 591 -18.92 21.57 27.30
CA SER A 591 -17.84 20.69 26.90
C SER A 591 -16.70 21.47 26.24
N THR A 592 -15.45 21.09 26.55
CA THR A 592 -14.26 21.72 25.97
C THR A 592 -13.26 20.62 25.60
N PHE A 593 -12.57 20.80 24.47
CA PHE A 593 -11.59 19.87 23.97
C PHE A 593 -10.23 20.53 23.83
N LEU A 594 -9.22 19.93 24.47
CA LEU A 594 -7.83 20.32 24.31
C LEU A 594 -7.17 19.39 23.30
N GLU A 595 -6.90 19.90 22.12
CA GLU A 595 -6.32 19.13 21.03
C GLU A 595 -4.82 18.91 21.25
N CYS A 596 -4.41 17.66 21.16
CA CYS A 596 -3.00 17.26 21.15
C CYS A 596 -2.83 15.98 20.35
N VAL A 597 -2.21 16.09 19.18
CA VAL A 597 -2.02 14.97 18.25
C VAL A 597 -0.53 14.63 18.22
N PRO A 598 -0.13 13.44 18.69
CA PRO A 598 1.25 12.99 18.57
C PRO A 598 1.55 12.71 17.09
N ARG A 599 2.79 12.92 16.67
CA ARG A 599 3.23 12.59 15.29
C ARG A 599 3.18 11.10 15.01
N SER A 600 3.51 10.33 16.03
CA SER A 600 3.47 8.86 15.95
C SER A 600 2.21 8.35 16.64
N PRO A 601 1.34 7.61 15.92
CA PRO A 601 0.24 6.88 16.55
C PRO A 601 0.70 5.82 17.57
N GLN A 602 1.98 5.44 17.58
CA GLN A 602 2.57 4.49 18.53
C GLN A 602 2.87 5.15 19.89
N ALA A 603 3.01 6.49 19.92
CA ALA A 603 3.29 7.21 21.15
C ALA A 603 2.08 7.20 22.10
N THR A 604 2.36 7.10 23.38
CA THR A 604 1.35 7.26 24.44
C THR A 604 1.31 8.72 24.86
N VAL A 605 0.12 9.32 24.88
CA VAL A 605 -0.08 10.70 25.32
C VAL A 605 -0.43 10.74 26.79
N THR A 606 0.27 11.61 27.53
CA THR A 606 0.01 11.90 28.95
C THR A 606 -0.23 13.40 29.13
N TRP A 607 -1.09 13.75 30.07
CA TRP A 607 -1.46 15.12 30.36
C TRP A 607 -1.06 15.51 31.77
N ILE A 608 -0.42 16.67 31.91
CA ILE A 608 -0.03 17.26 33.18
C ILE A 608 -0.70 18.64 33.28
N ILE A 609 -1.35 18.91 34.38
CA ILE A 609 -1.83 20.25 34.72
C ILE A 609 -0.81 20.94 35.61
N GLN A 610 -0.45 22.15 35.26
CA GLN A 610 0.36 23.08 36.08
C GLN A 610 -0.54 24.14 36.68
N ARG A 611 -0.59 24.17 37.99
CA ARG A 611 -1.26 25.24 38.75
C ARG A 611 -0.22 25.83 39.69
N ASP A 612 -0.04 27.12 39.65
CA ASP A 612 1.07 27.82 40.33
C ASP A 612 2.40 27.12 39.96
N ASP A 613 3.15 26.61 40.93
CA ASP A 613 4.43 25.88 40.71
C ASP A 613 4.29 24.36 40.79
N ARG A 614 3.07 23.84 40.95
CA ARG A 614 2.85 22.37 41.07
C ARG A 614 2.42 21.78 39.74
N LYS A 615 3.13 20.74 39.33
CA LYS A 615 2.79 19.91 38.15
C LYS A 615 2.19 18.59 38.63
N VAL A 616 0.95 18.30 38.23
CA VAL A 616 0.22 17.10 38.65
C VAL A 616 -0.34 16.45 37.40
N GLU A 617 -0.29 15.10 37.32
CA GLU A 617 -0.92 14.36 36.26
C GLU A 617 -2.45 14.52 36.29
N VAL A 618 -3.07 14.72 35.12
CA VAL A 618 -4.51 14.89 34.98
C VAL A 618 -5.21 13.57 35.29
N LYS A 619 -6.06 13.57 36.31
CA LYS A 619 -6.89 12.41 36.61
C LYS A 619 -8.02 12.29 35.62
N LEU A 620 -8.10 11.12 34.97
CA LEU A 620 -9.16 10.80 34.04
C LEU A 620 -10.35 10.22 34.81
N ASP A 621 -11.54 10.70 34.50
CA ASP A 621 -12.81 10.25 35.10
C ASP A 621 -13.94 10.32 34.04
N GLU A 622 -15.20 10.15 34.47
CA GLU A 622 -16.36 10.27 33.57
C GLU A 622 -16.54 11.68 32.99
N ARG A 623 -15.96 12.69 33.59
CA ARG A 623 -16.04 14.10 33.19
C ARG A 623 -14.85 14.51 32.30
N VAL A 624 -13.66 14.02 32.61
CA VAL A 624 -12.40 14.32 31.90
C VAL A 624 -11.87 13.03 31.27
N MET A 625 -11.95 12.95 29.96
CA MET A 625 -11.64 11.74 29.20
C MET A 625 -10.47 11.97 28.24
N SER A 626 -9.58 10.99 28.14
CA SER A 626 -8.58 10.96 27.09
C SER A 626 -9.20 10.47 25.76
N ALA A 627 -8.97 11.18 24.67
CA ALA A 627 -9.34 10.80 23.32
C ALA A 627 -8.08 10.69 22.46
N GLU A 628 -8.15 10.03 21.30
CA GLU A 628 -7.00 9.81 20.40
C GLU A 628 -6.28 11.12 20.01
N GLN A 629 -7.01 12.23 19.94
CA GLN A 629 -6.50 13.52 19.49
C GLN A 629 -6.43 14.57 20.61
N GLY A 630 -6.61 14.19 21.89
CA GLY A 630 -6.56 15.18 22.97
C GLY A 630 -7.31 14.79 24.23
N LEU A 631 -7.62 15.82 25.05
CA LEU A 631 -8.33 15.71 26.31
C LEU A 631 -9.71 16.35 26.19
N LEU A 632 -10.75 15.60 26.48
CA LEU A 632 -12.14 16.04 26.42
C LEU A 632 -12.67 16.30 27.85
N PHE A 633 -13.08 17.53 28.11
CA PHE A 633 -13.93 17.90 29.25
C PHE A 633 -15.38 17.83 28.80
N ARG A 634 -16.15 16.88 29.33
CA ARG A 634 -17.61 16.79 29.07
C ARG A 634 -18.37 17.94 29.72
N ARG A 635 -17.86 18.37 30.85
CA ARG A 635 -18.39 19.51 31.62
C ARG A 635 -17.22 20.24 32.25
N LEU A 636 -17.05 21.52 31.91
CA LEU A 636 -15.95 22.36 32.37
C LEU A 636 -16.36 23.09 33.65
N PHE A 637 -15.49 23.10 34.63
CA PHE A 637 -15.64 23.88 35.87
C PHE A 637 -14.56 24.94 35.95
N ARG A 638 -14.79 25.96 36.75
CA ARG A 638 -13.81 27.04 36.99
C ARG A 638 -12.49 26.52 37.58
N GLU A 639 -12.56 25.44 38.35
CA GLU A 639 -11.40 24.77 38.92
C GLU A 639 -10.51 24.08 37.89
N ASP A 640 -10.99 23.91 36.68
CA ASP A 640 -10.22 23.31 35.56
C ASP A 640 -9.30 24.34 34.88
N GLU A 641 -9.39 25.60 35.24
CA GLU A 641 -8.49 26.64 34.75
C GLU A 641 -7.04 26.32 35.09
N GLY A 642 -6.14 26.50 34.10
CA GLY A 642 -4.70 26.27 34.32
C GLY A 642 -3.96 25.94 33.04
N VAL A 643 -2.66 25.62 33.17
CA VAL A 643 -1.80 25.29 32.07
C VAL A 643 -1.72 23.77 31.91
N TYR A 644 -2.23 23.25 30.81
CA TYR A 644 -2.19 21.84 30.47
C TYR A 644 -1.00 21.55 29.56
N ILE A 645 -0.16 20.65 29.99
CA ILE A 645 1.03 20.21 29.25
C ILE A 645 0.76 18.82 28.70
N CYS A 646 0.71 18.71 27.37
CA CYS A 646 0.59 17.45 26.66
C CYS A 646 1.96 16.88 26.37
N ARG A 647 2.21 15.62 26.75
CA ARG A 647 3.46 14.92 26.52
C ARG A 647 3.22 13.61 25.77
N SER A 648 4.10 13.28 24.85
CA SER A 648 4.19 11.96 24.23
C SER A 648 5.32 11.15 24.85
N LEU A 649 5.07 9.86 25.03
CA LEU A 649 6.05 8.89 25.52
C LEU A 649 6.15 7.76 24.48
N GLU A 650 7.36 7.52 23.94
CA GLU A 650 7.64 6.45 23.01
C GLU A 650 9.05 5.88 23.27
N HIS A 651 9.19 4.56 23.53
CA HIS A 651 10.45 3.90 23.84
C HIS A 651 11.32 4.64 24.88
N GLY A 652 10.69 5.17 25.94
CA GLY A 652 11.37 5.92 26.99
C GLY A 652 11.69 7.38 26.64
N TYR A 653 11.50 7.81 25.41
CA TYR A 653 11.65 9.20 24.99
C TYR A 653 10.36 9.99 25.30
N ILE A 654 10.53 11.09 26.03
CA ILE A 654 9.43 11.98 26.42
C ILE A 654 9.59 13.31 25.68
N GLN A 655 8.53 13.73 25.00
CA GLN A 655 8.49 14.99 24.28
C GLN A 655 7.26 15.79 24.70
N THR A 656 7.42 17.08 24.97
CA THR A 656 6.29 18.02 25.17
C THR A 656 5.76 18.45 23.81
N LEU A 657 4.49 18.11 23.52
CA LEU A 657 3.85 18.40 22.23
C LEU A 657 3.16 19.76 22.21
N ALA A 658 2.48 20.12 23.30
CA ALA A 658 1.75 21.37 23.41
C ALA A 658 1.66 21.83 24.87
N ARG A 659 1.66 23.13 25.04
CA ARG A 659 1.33 23.80 26.29
C ARG A 659 0.06 24.61 26.06
N ILE A 660 -1.03 24.27 26.74
CA ILE A 660 -2.36 24.85 26.51
C ILE A 660 -2.83 25.53 27.79
N THR A 661 -2.99 26.83 27.74
CA THR A 661 -3.61 27.60 28.82
C THR A 661 -5.13 27.50 28.61
N LEU A 662 -5.81 26.86 29.53
CA LEU A 662 -7.27 26.81 29.56
C LEU A 662 -7.82 27.93 30.42
N GLU A 663 -8.59 28.83 29.84
CA GLU A 663 -9.30 29.92 30.51
C GLU A 663 -10.80 29.63 30.54
N VAL A 664 -11.42 29.73 31.72
CA VAL A 664 -12.84 29.40 31.90
C VAL A 664 -13.66 30.69 31.97
N LEU A 665 -14.55 30.89 31.02
CA LEU A 665 -15.43 32.04 30.92
C LEU A 665 -16.77 31.76 31.61
N GLN A 666 -17.24 32.72 32.44
CA GLN A 666 -18.57 32.65 33.04
C GLN A 666 -19.66 32.94 31.98
N GLY A 667 -20.82 32.32 32.13
CA GLY A 667 -21.95 32.49 31.18
C GLY A 667 -22.38 33.96 31.01
N GLU A 668 -22.39 34.73 32.10
CA GLU A 668 -22.71 36.18 32.08
C GLU A 668 -21.75 36.99 31.20
N THR A 669 -20.46 36.68 31.24
CA THR A 669 -19.43 37.35 30.42
C THR A 669 -19.58 37.01 28.93
N VAL A 670 -20.05 35.79 28.61
CA VAL A 670 -20.33 35.40 27.24
C VAL A 670 -21.56 36.09 26.69
N ASP A 671 -22.60 36.21 27.52
CA ASP A 671 -23.84 36.91 27.14
C ASP A 671 -23.60 38.44 26.95
N GLU A 672 -22.78 39.04 27.77
CA GLU A 672 -22.35 40.45 27.58
C GLU A 672 -21.54 40.66 26.31
N LEU A 673 -20.62 39.77 25.97
CA LEU A 673 -19.84 39.83 24.74
C LEU A 673 -20.71 39.65 23.50
N MET A 674 -21.72 38.78 23.58
CA MET A 674 -22.67 38.56 22.51
C MET A 674 -23.65 39.73 22.33
N ALA A 675 -24.04 40.38 23.44
CA ALA A 675 -24.91 41.57 23.42
C ALA A 675 -24.20 42.81 22.84
N ARG A 676 -22.91 43.00 23.11
CA ARG A 676 -22.11 44.11 22.56
C ARG A 676 -21.90 44.00 21.04
N ASP A 677 -21.78 42.76 20.48
CA ASP A 677 -21.71 42.59 19.03
C ASP A 677 -23.05 42.84 18.33
N ALA A 678 -24.15 42.58 19.01
CA ALA A 678 -25.48 42.90 18.50
C ALA A 678 -25.75 44.46 18.50
N ALA A 679 -25.17 45.16 19.44
CA ALA A 679 -25.30 46.62 19.52
C ALA A 679 -24.38 47.39 18.54
N GLY A 680 -23.22 46.81 18.20
CA GLY A 680 -22.28 47.42 17.24
C GLY A 680 -22.73 47.30 15.77
N PHE A 681 -23.75 46.52 15.46
CA PHE A 681 -24.33 46.43 14.11
C PHE A 681 -25.48 47.42 13.87
N SER A 682 -25.92 48.18 14.87
CA SER A 682 -27.08 49.06 14.76
C SER A 682 -26.75 50.49 14.32
N ASP A 683 -25.49 50.90 14.28
CA ASP A 683 -25.11 52.28 14.01
C ASP A 683 -24.76 52.64 12.54
N SER A 684 -24.96 51.72 11.61
CA SER A 684 -24.64 51.99 10.19
C SER A 684 -25.82 51.93 9.20
N PHE A 685 -27.05 51.77 9.67
CA PHE A 685 -28.24 51.85 8.79
C PHE A 685 -29.39 52.57 9.48
N LYS A 686 -29.33 53.94 9.50
CA LYS A 686 -30.52 54.79 9.59
C LYS A 686 -30.89 55.18 8.18
N ASP A 687 -31.78 54.43 7.53
CA ASP A 687 -32.90 55.04 6.80
C ASP A 687 -33.97 53.99 6.48
N ARG A 688 -35.20 54.39 6.89
CA ARG A 688 -36.52 54.01 6.45
C ARG A 688 -37.12 52.59 6.69
N SER A 689 -38.10 52.73 7.58
CA SER A 689 -39.48 52.19 7.53
C SER A 689 -39.74 50.74 8.01
N THR A 690 -40.64 50.74 9.03
CA THR A 690 -41.67 49.78 9.40
C THR A 690 -41.25 48.44 10.00
N GLY A 691 -41.64 48.36 11.24
CA GLY A 691 -41.80 47.31 12.17
C GLY A 691 -41.89 45.87 11.73
N SER A 692 -41.12 45.08 12.42
CA SER A 692 -41.56 43.73 12.86
C SER A 692 -40.46 43.11 13.73
N TYR A 693 -40.85 42.74 14.94
CA TYR A 693 -40.03 41.96 15.87
C TYR A 693 -39.69 40.58 15.20
N ARG A 694 -38.44 40.33 14.88
CA ARG A 694 -38.00 39.00 14.53
C ARG A 694 -37.45 38.23 15.73
N ALA A 695 -38.31 37.38 16.23
CA ALA A 695 -37.99 36.33 17.17
C ALA A 695 -36.85 35.47 16.69
N TRP A 696 -36.11 34.89 17.57
CA TRP A 696 -35.06 33.90 17.38
C TRP A 696 -35.54 32.78 16.43
N MET A 697 -34.89 32.65 15.30
CA MET A 697 -35.13 31.53 14.43
C MET A 697 -34.20 30.36 14.75
N PRO A 698 -34.74 29.16 14.92
CA PRO A 698 -33.91 27.96 15.12
C PRO A 698 -33.07 27.65 13.87
N CYS A 699 -31.94 26.98 14.05
CA CYS A 699 -31.00 26.62 12.99
C CYS A 699 -31.62 25.88 11.80
N SER A 700 -32.78 25.24 11.98
CA SER A 700 -33.57 24.57 10.95
C SER A 700 -34.16 25.49 9.88
N ALA A 701 -34.31 26.80 10.15
CA ALA A 701 -34.88 27.75 9.19
C ALA A 701 -33.88 28.27 8.13
N TYR A 702 -32.58 28.01 8.27
CA TYR A 702 -31.55 28.44 7.31
C TYR A 702 -31.32 27.51 6.11
N SER A 703 -32.07 26.43 6.00
CA SER A 703 -31.90 25.44 4.91
C SER A 703 -32.82 25.67 3.68
N ARG A 704 -33.59 26.77 3.63
CA ARG A 704 -34.40 27.12 2.47
C ARG A 704 -34.07 28.52 1.93
N GLY A 705 -33.18 28.53 0.97
CA GLY A 705 -33.02 29.71 0.08
C GLY A 705 -31.60 30.22 0.00
N GLY A 706 -30.86 29.90 -1.06
CA GLY A 706 -29.60 30.51 -1.44
C GLY A 706 -28.61 29.52 -2.04
N SER A 707 -28.57 29.50 -3.36
CA SER A 707 -27.61 28.77 -4.19
C SER A 707 -26.15 29.02 -3.76
N SER A 708 -25.36 27.98 -3.66
CA SER A 708 -24.12 27.71 -4.35
C SER A 708 -23.12 26.88 -3.54
N SER A 709 -22.74 25.84 -4.11
CA SER A 709 -21.48 25.12 -4.34
C SER A 709 -20.44 24.84 -3.23
N GLN A 710 -20.56 25.26 -1.98
CA GLN A 710 -19.60 24.90 -0.91
C GLN A 710 -20.21 24.13 0.29
N ILE A 711 -21.51 23.91 0.33
CA ILE A 711 -22.20 23.22 1.44
C ILE A 711 -22.35 21.71 1.19
N GLY A 712 -22.05 21.25 -0.03
CA GLY A 712 -22.25 19.86 -0.44
C GLY A 712 -21.32 18.82 0.22
N GLN A 713 -20.11 19.19 0.58
CA GLN A 713 -19.11 18.22 1.05
C GLN A 713 -19.28 17.75 2.50
N SER A 714 -19.88 18.56 3.37
CA SER A 714 -20.06 18.18 4.78
C SER A 714 -21.33 17.33 5.00
N ARG A 715 -22.32 17.45 4.10
CA ARG A 715 -23.55 16.66 4.15
C ARG A 715 -23.41 15.24 3.58
N THR A 716 -22.54 15.04 2.60
CA THR A 716 -22.22 13.72 2.06
C THR A 716 -21.50 12.87 3.08
N TRP A 717 -20.49 13.40 3.77
CA TRP A 717 -19.78 12.70 4.84
C TRP A 717 -20.69 12.20 5.97
N PHE A 718 -21.65 13.00 6.38
CA PHE A 718 -22.62 12.63 7.42
C PHE A 718 -23.58 11.53 6.98
N LYS A 719 -24.06 11.58 5.73
CA LYS A 719 -24.88 10.52 5.13
C LYS A 719 -24.11 9.20 5.01
N ASP A 720 -22.85 9.25 4.66
CA ASP A 720 -22.00 8.07 4.50
C ASP A 720 -21.71 7.39 5.85
N ILE A 721 -21.53 8.17 6.92
CA ILE A 721 -21.38 7.61 8.29
C ILE A 721 -22.68 6.97 8.77
N MET A 722 -23.83 7.57 8.51
CA MET A 722 -25.12 7.01 8.91
C MET A 722 -25.49 5.75 8.11
N GLN A 723 -25.00 5.60 6.88
CA GLN A 723 -25.10 4.35 6.10
C GLN A 723 -24.22 3.23 6.63
N LEU A 724 -23.08 3.55 7.22
CA LEU A 724 -22.15 2.57 7.79
C LEU A 724 -22.57 2.04 9.17
N ILE A 725 -23.31 2.84 9.94
CA ILE A 725 -23.76 2.47 11.31
C ILE A 725 -25.06 1.65 11.30
N GLY A 726 -25.77 1.58 10.16
CA GLY A 726 -27.04 0.88 10.01
C GLY A 726 -28.21 1.59 10.72
N PRO A 727 -29.47 1.20 10.47
CA PRO A 727 -30.62 1.83 11.11
C PRO A 727 -30.74 1.40 12.57
N SER A 728 -30.00 2.04 13.45
CA SER A 728 -30.24 1.95 14.89
C SER A 728 -31.33 2.96 15.25
N ASN A 729 -32.38 2.49 15.90
CA ASN A 729 -33.52 3.25 16.40
C ASN A 729 -33.10 4.30 17.45
N LEU A 730 -32.47 5.37 17.04
CA LEU A 730 -32.14 6.51 17.90
C LEU A 730 -32.61 7.82 17.25
N PRO A 731 -33.82 8.26 17.58
CA PRO A 731 -34.39 9.52 17.05
C PRO A 731 -33.66 10.79 17.48
N HIS A 732 -32.67 10.68 18.37
CA HIS A 732 -31.96 11.84 18.96
C HIS A 732 -30.57 12.10 18.36
N VAL A 733 -30.03 11.21 17.50
CA VAL A 733 -28.65 11.41 16.96
C VAL A 733 -28.62 12.55 15.95
N GLU A 734 -29.63 12.70 15.15
CA GLU A 734 -29.73 13.78 14.16
C GLU A 734 -29.85 15.14 14.83
N GLU A 735 -30.65 15.25 15.88
CA GLU A 735 -30.79 16.46 16.70
C GLU A 735 -29.51 16.78 17.50
N TYR A 736 -28.80 15.75 17.98
CA TYR A 736 -27.51 15.91 18.65
C TYR A 736 -26.42 16.40 17.70
N CYS A 737 -26.35 15.85 16.50
CA CYS A 737 -25.37 16.27 15.49
C CYS A 737 -25.67 17.67 14.95
N GLU A 738 -26.94 18.06 14.79
CA GLU A 738 -27.31 19.42 14.41
C GLU A 738 -26.95 20.42 15.52
N ARG A 739 -27.14 20.06 16.78
CA ARG A 739 -26.73 20.89 17.94
C ARG A 739 -25.22 21.03 18.01
N MET A 740 -24.46 19.97 17.75
CA MET A 740 -22.99 20.02 17.73
C MET A 740 -22.49 20.89 16.58
N TRP A 741 -23.08 20.81 15.39
CA TRP A 741 -22.69 21.63 14.25
C TRP A 741 -23.06 23.11 14.45
N CYS A 742 -24.20 23.43 15.03
CA CYS A 742 -24.56 24.79 15.42
C CYS A 742 -23.60 25.34 16.49
N ASN A 743 -23.22 24.52 17.48
CA ASN A 743 -22.24 24.89 18.48
C ASN A 743 -20.85 25.14 17.89
N ASP A 744 -20.42 24.35 16.89
CA ASP A 744 -19.13 24.54 16.23
C ASP A 744 -19.12 25.81 15.37
N LYS A 745 -20.23 26.17 14.76
CA LYS A 745 -20.38 27.43 14.02
C LYS A 745 -20.41 28.66 14.95
N LEU A 746 -21.01 28.54 16.12
CA LEU A 746 -20.96 29.51 17.19
C LEU A 746 -19.54 29.64 17.77
N ARG A 747 -18.82 28.53 17.99
CA ARG A 747 -17.42 28.53 18.44
C ARG A 747 -16.49 29.23 17.46
N ARG A 748 -16.64 29.02 16.15
CA ARG A 748 -15.83 29.71 15.12
C ARG A 748 -16.10 31.22 15.12
N LYS A 749 -17.35 31.65 15.28
CA LYS A 749 -17.71 33.05 15.48
C LYS A 749 -17.11 33.61 16.79
N HIS A 750 -17.20 32.85 17.87
CA HIS A 750 -16.62 33.20 19.17
C HIS A 750 -15.09 33.37 19.11
N LYS A 751 -14.38 32.44 18.47
CA LYS A 751 -12.92 32.51 18.28
C LYS A 751 -12.52 33.78 17.52
N SER A 752 -13.24 34.10 16.45
CA SER A 752 -13.03 35.33 15.68
C SER A 752 -13.28 36.59 16.48
N MET A 753 -14.26 36.62 17.40
CA MET A 753 -14.55 37.74 18.29
C MET A 753 -13.48 37.93 19.36
N LEU A 754 -13.05 36.86 20.01
CA LEU A 754 -11.99 36.89 21.03
C LEU A 754 -10.64 37.32 20.46
N GLU A 755 -10.33 36.91 19.22
CA GLU A 755 -9.12 37.39 18.50
C GLU A 755 -9.20 38.90 18.25
N LYS A 756 -10.36 39.44 17.87
CA LYS A 756 -10.57 40.90 17.72
C LYS A 756 -10.46 41.66 19.06
N TYR A 757 -10.95 41.03 20.13
CA TYR A 757 -10.86 41.62 21.48
C TYR A 757 -9.42 41.66 21.98
N ARG A 758 -8.64 40.58 21.74
CA ARG A 758 -7.21 40.52 22.04
C ARG A 758 -6.43 41.60 21.27
N GLN A 759 -6.71 41.77 19.97
CA GLN A 759 -6.09 42.81 19.16
C GLN A 759 -6.47 44.21 19.65
N ALA A 760 -7.69 44.46 20.13
CA ALA A 760 -8.11 45.70 20.72
C ALA A 760 -7.42 45.97 22.07
N GLN A 761 -7.23 44.98 22.92
CA GLN A 761 -6.45 45.10 24.18
C GLN A 761 -4.96 45.35 23.93
N GLU A 762 -4.35 44.67 22.93
CA GLU A 762 -2.97 44.93 22.56
C GLU A 762 -2.76 46.34 21.98
N SER A 763 -3.72 46.86 21.21
CA SER A 763 -3.69 48.23 20.71
C SER A 763 -3.90 49.25 21.85
N ALA A 764 -4.75 48.98 22.83
CA ALA A 764 -4.93 49.78 24.03
C ALA A 764 -3.70 49.77 24.96
N ARG A 765 -3.00 48.62 25.08
CA ARG A 765 -1.70 48.51 25.78
C ARG A 765 -0.60 49.30 25.06
N LYS A 766 -0.52 49.25 23.72
CA LYS A 766 0.43 50.04 22.92
C LYS A 766 0.18 51.56 23.01
N THR A 767 -1.06 51.98 23.14
CA THR A 767 -1.42 53.41 23.37
C THR A 767 -1.05 53.85 24.77
N ARG A 768 -1.20 53.02 25.79
CA ARG A 768 -0.80 53.34 27.18
C ARG A 768 0.73 53.36 27.37
N SER A 769 1.50 52.58 26.59
CA SER A 769 2.97 52.63 26.64
C SER A 769 3.57 53.85 25.91
N LYS A 770 2.81 54.49 24.99
CA LYS A 770 3.25 55.68 24.28
C LYS A 770 3.03 56.99 25.06
N SER A 771 2.23 57.00 26.14
CA SER A 771 1.96 58.18 26.95
C SER A 771 2.89 58.40 28.18
N SER A 772 3.87 57.52 28.39
CA SER A 772 4.81 57.60 29.49
C SER A 772 6.29 57.80 29.11
N GLY A 773 6.58 58.22 27.86
CA GLY A 773 7.95 58.25 27.37
C GLY A 773 8.30 59.48 26.51
N GLU A 774 7.84 60.67 26.85
CA GLU A 774 8.35 61.88 26.23
C GLU A 774 9.23 62.64 27.19
N ARG A 775 10.55 62.39 27.12
CA ARG A 775 11.60 63.40 27.50
C ARG A 775 12.87 63.11 26.69
N ASN A 776 13.08 64.02 25.71
CA ASN A 776 14.36 64.48 25.16
C ASN A 776 15.44 63.54 24.73
N ARG A 777 15.72 63.49 23.40
CA ARG A 777 17.00 63.97 22.81
C ARG A 777 16.92 64.02 21.30
N THR A 778 17.45 65.11 20.77
CA THR A 778 17.60 65.60 19.41
C THR A 778 18.46 64.71 18.51
N PRO A 779 18.37 64.92 17.17
CA PRO A 779 18.88 63.98 16.14
C PRO A 779 20.35 64.26 15.81
N ARG A 780 20.98 63.18 15.26
CA ARG A 780 22.17 63.32 14.40
C ARG A 780 21.97 62.54 13.15
N ASP A 781 21.98 63.26 12.05
CA ASP A 781 22.20 62.81 10.68
C ASP A 781 23.48 62.04 10.47
N LEU A 782 23.49 61.15 9.50
CA LEU A 782 24.49 60.96 8.44
C LEU A 782 24.18 59.63 7.74
N SER A 783 23.58 59.71 6.60
CA SER A 783 23.97 59.56 5.20
C SER A 783 24.94 58.42 4.83
N ALA A 784 24.46 57.67 3.84
CA ALA A 784 25.17 57.09 2.66
C ALA A 784 26.06 55.86 2.90
N TRP A 785 25.88 54.83 2.17
CA TRP A 785 26.36 54.43 0.83
C TRP A 785 25.88 53.00 0.53
N GLU A 786 25.37 52.86 -0.68
CA GLU A 786 25.41 51.86 -1.69
C GLU A 786 26.58 50.84 -1.62
N GLU A 787 26.30 49.57 -1.73
CA GLU A 787 26.42 48.65 -2.86
C GLU A 787 25.71 47.35 -2.59
#